data_1a5cc598b818642f1d52bc52ad7cffa9
#
_entry.id   1a5cc598b818642f1d52bc52ad7cffa9
#
_cell.length_a   1.000
_cell.length_b   1.000
_cell.length_c   1.000
_cell.angle_alpha   90.00
_cell.angle_beta   90.00
_cell.angle_gamma   90.00
#
_symmetry.space_group_name_H-M   'P 1'
#
loop_
_entity.id
_entity.type
_entity.pdbx_description
1 polymer ?
#
loop_
_entity_poly.entity_id
_entity_poly.type
_entity_poly.pdbx_seq_one_letter_code
_entity_poly.pdbx_strand_id
1 'polypeptide(L)'
;MLRLHALVCAALAASLLVAVPGSGTAAETDYTIRIDAGKKGASIDDSMYGVFFEDINRAADGGLYSELVQNRSFEYDLADNAGYTGLTSWAPHSGTVDVADDTGRLNERNRRYLRLGLPAGVINSGYNSGIAVQQGQRYDFSVWARTDQAATPLTATLTDPAGTPLGDPVRVQVRGDGWARYTGTIRARQSTTTGRLLVTGGGTGTLRLDMVSLLPQDTFKGHGLRRDLAEKVAALKPGFVRFPGGCLVNTGSHHGYDAPNWERRRSYQWKDTIGPVEQRATNWNFWGYNQSYGLGYYEYFQFSEDVGAMPLPVVPALVTGCGQNRVTDDPALLRRHIQDTLDLIEFANGPADSTWGRKRAEMGHPGPFKLTHLAVGNEETLPDEYFARFTEFRTAINARYPDITVVGNSGPDDTGGTFDRLWQLNRQAGVKMVDEHYYNSPSWFLENNDRYDSYDRTGPKVFLGEYASQDNTFFNALSEAAFMTGLERNADVVKLASYAPLLSNEDYVQWRPDMIWFNNHASWGSASYEVQKLFMNNVGDHVVPSTASATPSAEAPISGAIGLSTWATAAIYDDVTVTGASGQALFADDFSGTDEKWTKSGRGAWNVVNGAYVQSDAAAEDALVTAGDRTWQDYTLNVKATKQSGREGFLVAFGVQDTGNYYWWNLGGWNNTRSAVEKAAGGGKSVLVSDGTRIDAGRTYDVRVEVRGRHVALYLDGRKWGEFTDDAVAEPFRQVVTRDLATGELVVKVVNAQDDAARTRIDLGVPVASTARATVLQGRPDDVNTEFTQPIRPRSEQVRVASSFTHTFPPNSVTFLRIRSRS
;
A
#
# COMPACT_ATOMS: atom_id res chain seq x y z
N MET A 1 -34.43 -2.92 60.98
CA MET A 1 -33.80 -3.10 62.28
C MET A 1 -32.37 -2.57 62.12
N LEU A 2 -32.13 -1.34 62.58
CA LEU A 2 -31.57 -0.86 63.90
C LEU A 2 -30.24 -1.56 64.19
N ARG A 3 -29.10 -0.91 64.36
CA ARG A 3 -28.56 0.29 64.99
C ARG A 3 -27.04 0.29 64.69
N LEU A 4 -26.35 1.30 64.54
CA LEU A 4 -25.95 2.57 65.27
C LEU A 4 -24.59 2.45 65.97
N HIS A 5 -23.72 3.44 65.58
CA HIS A 5 -22.68 4.10 66.38
C HIS A 5 -21.29 3.47 66.61
N ALA A 6 -20.23 4.20 66.20
CA ALA A 6 -19.48 5.01 67.20
C ALA A 6 -18.46 5.94 66.52
N LEU A 7 -18.53 7.22 66.87
CA LEU A 7 -17.48 8.25 66.63
C LEU A 7 -16.34 8.03 67.62
N VAL A 8 -15.09 8.32 67.21
CA VAL A 8 -14.03 8.76 68.15
C VAL A 8 -13.26 9.90 67.48
N CYS A 9 -13.29 11.07 68.10
CA CYS A 9 -12.43 12.24 67.89
C CYS A 9 -11.03 11.98 68.42
N ALA A 10 -9.98 12.41 67.71
CA ALA A 10 -8.70 12.68 68.31
C ALA A 10 -8.02 13.90 67.63
N ALA A 11 -7.46 14.73 68.47
CA ALA A 11 -7.14 16.13 68.30
C ALA A 11 -5.97 16.47 67.37
N LEU A 12 -6.00 17.71 66.84
CA LEU A 12 -4.94 18.45 66.12
C LEU A 12 -3.67 18.61 67.04
N ALA A 13 -2.50 18.37 66.33
CA ALA A 13 -1.26 19.02 66.71
C ALA A 13 -0.71 19.69 65.42
N ALA A 14 -0.80 21.01 65.38
CA ALA A 14 -0.24 21.83 64.33
C ALA A 14 1.26 22.01 64.53
N SER A 15 2.09 21.42 63.67
CA SER A 15 3.52 21.74 63.53
C SER A 15 3.67 22.65 62.35
N LEU A 16 3.98 23.93 62.56
CA LEU A 16 4.45 24.84 61.50
C LEU A 16 5.81 24.36 61.02
N LEU A 17 5.86 23.73 59.83
CA LEU A 17 7.06 23.61 59.06
C LEU A 17 7.16 24.84 58.13
N VAL A 18 8.13 25.70 58.44
CA VAL A 18 8.57 26.74 57.52
C VAL A 18 9.18 26.07 56.28
N ALA A 19 8.46 26.11 55.17
CA ALA A 19 8.94 25.67 53.88
C ALA A 19 9.98 26.68 53.41
N VAL A 20 11.27 26.29 53.43
CA VAL A 20 12.32 26.92 52.64
C VAL A 20 11.95 26.67 51.15
N PRO A 21 11.92 27.70 50.29
CA PRO A 21 11.74 27.45 48.87
C PRO A 21 12.97 26.76 48.35
N GLY A 22 12.89 25.44 48.20
CA GLY A 22 13.88 24.66 47.50
C GLY A 22 13.95 25.20 46.06
N SER A 23 15.13 25.58 45.63
CA SER A 23 15.44 25.83 44.23
C SER A 23 15.07 24.56 43.47
N GLY A 24 13.89 24.56 42.86
CA GLY A 24 13.46 23.49 41.95
C GLY A 24 14.47 23.42 40.84
N THR A 25 15.29 22.38 40.83
CA THR A 25 16.04 21.99 39.63
C THR A 25 14.99 21.84 38.55
N ALA A 26 15.12 22.64 37.47
CA ALA A 26 14.28 22.49 36.28
C ALA A 26 14.37 21.01 35.86
N ALA A 27 13.21 20.33 35.77
CA ALA A 27 13.21 18.94 35.39
C ALA A 27 13.97 18.81 34.08
N GLU A 28 14.90 17.85 34.02
CA GLU A 28 15.78 17.59 32.89
C GLU A 28 14.94 17.34 31.62
N THR A 29 15.37 17.83 30.46
CA THR A 29 14.68 17.60 29.20
C THR A 29 15.29 16.39 28.50
N ASP A 30 14.46 15.50 27.98
CA ASP A 30 14.89 14.25 27.31
C ASP A 30 15.56 14.56 25.95
N TYR A 31 15.06 15.61 25.27
CA TYR A 31 15.51 16.02 23.93
C TYR A 31 15.73 17.53 23.85
N THR A 32 16.61 17.94 22.92
CA THR A 32 16.76 19.35 22.52
C THR A 32 16.70 19.46 20.98
N ILE A 33 15.74 20.24 20.47
CA ILE A 33 15.66 20.59 19.04
C ILE A 33 16.23 22.00 18.87
N ARG A 34 17.27 22.12 18.05
CA ARG A 34 17.85 23.42 17.64
C ARG A 34 17.51 23.70 16.20
N ILE A 35 16.93 24.88 15.94
CA ILE A 35 16.43 25.29 14.63
C ILE A 35 17.16 26.56 14.21
N ASP A 36 17.84 26.52 13.06
CA ASP A 36 18.45 27.69 12.45
C ASP A 36 17.44 28.39 11.53
N ALA A 37 16.46 29.06 12.15
CA ALA A 37 15.35 29.67 11.44
C ALA A 37 15.75 30.80 10.45
N GLY A 38 17.00 31.26 10.53
CA GLY A 38 17.58 32.24 9.60
C GLY A 38 18.12 31.62 8.32
N LYS A 39 18.31 30.30 8.27
CA LYS A 39 18.84 29.61 7.09
C LYS A 39 17.76 28.92 6.26
N LYS A 40 17.98 28.92 4.95
CA LYS A 40 17.20 28.19 3.97
C LYS A 40 17.95 26.91 3.58
N GLY A 41 17.33 25.75 3.78
CA GLY A 41 17.79 24.45 3.31
C GLY A 41 17.25 24.11 1.93
N ALA A 42 17.07 22.82 1.65
CA ALA A 42 16.53 22.32 0.40
C ALA A 42 15.14 22.89 0.10
N SER A 43 14.90 23.28 -1.15
CA SER A 43 13.55 23.64 -1.61
C SER A 43 12.71 22.39 -1.76
N ILE A 44 11.48 22.45 -1.29
CA ILE A 44 10.49 21.38 -1.41
C ILE A 44 9.55 21.76 -2.55
N ASP A 45 9.24 20.79 -3.41
CA ASP A 45 8.28 20.98 -4.48
C ASP A 45 6.85 20.73 -3.96
N ASP A 46 5.89 21.52 -4.42
CA ASP A 46 4.47 21.35 -4.05
C ASP A 46 3.94 19.96 -4.45
N SER A 47 4.55 19.32 -5.45
CA SER A 47 4.23 17.96 -5.90
C SER A 47 4.88 16.85 -5.08
N MET A 48 5.64 17.13 -4.01
CA MET A 48 6.42 16.14 -3.29
C MET A 48 5.62 14.92 -2.85
N TYR A 49 4.40 15.11 -2.37
CA TYR A 49 3.54 14.00 -1.93
C TYR A 49 2.37 13.81 -2.88
N GLY A 50 2.15 12.57 -3.31
CA GLY A 50 1.05 12.17 -4.16
C GLY A 50 0.36 10.91 -3.68
N VAL A 51 -0.43 10.32 -4.57
CA VAL A 51 -1.15 9.08 -4.33
C VAL A 51 -0.88 8.08 -5.44
N PHE A 52 -0.82 6.79 -5.06
CA PHE A 52 -0.71 5.66 -5.96
C PHE A 52 -2.04 4.95 -6.09
N PHE A 53 -2.62 4.97 -7.28
CA PHE A 53 -3.84 4.24 -7.59
C PHE A 53 -3.52 2.99 -8.42
N GLU A 54 -3.97 1.85 -7.93
CA GLU A 54 -4.04 0.59 -8.67
C GLU A 54 -5.40 -0.05 -8.43
N ASP A 55 -5.95 -0.73 -9.45
CA ASP A 55 -7.15 -1.55 -9.29
C ASP A 55 -6.78 -2.90 -8.65
N ILE A 56 -6.42 -2.83 -7.38
CA ILE A 56 -6.23 -3.92 -6.42
C ILE A 56 -7.36 -3.84 -5.38
N ASN A 57 -7.73 -4.93 -4.74
CA ASN A 57 -8.79 -4.94 -3.71
C ASN A 57 -10.11 -4.29 -4.18
N ARG A 58 -10.46 -4.41 -5.46
CA ARG A 58 -11.63 -3.76 -6.07
C ARG A 58 -11.62 -2.22 -5.95
N ALA A 59 -10.48 -1.61 -6.12
CA ALA A 59 -10.34 -0.16 -5.99
C ALA A 59 -11.06 0.64 -7.10
N ALA A 60 -11.15 0.09 -8.34
CA ALA A 60 -11.88 0.70 -9.45
C ALA A 60 -13.33 0.21 -9.49
N ASP A 61 -13.60 -0.94 -10.10
CA ASP A 61 -14.94 -1.53 -10.20
C ASP A 61 -15.40 -2.05 -8.82
N GLY A 62 -16.48 -1.48 -8.30
CA GLY A 62 -16.95 -1.72 -6.92
C GLY A 62 -16.28 -0.80 -5.88
N GLY A 63 -15.47 0.17 -6.34
CA GLY A 63 -14.77 1.17 -5.54
C GLY A 63 -14.95 2.59 -6.11
N LEU A 64 -13.88 3.19 -6.61
CA LEU A 64 -13.88 4.59 -7.06
C LEU A 64 -14.81 4.86 -8.25
N TYR A 65 -14.93 3.92 -9.17
CA TYR A 65 -15.94 4.00 -10.24
C TYR A 65 -17.32 3.69 -9.69
N SER A 66 -18.25 4.62 -9.83
CA SER A 66 -19.55 4.58 -9.14
C SER A 66 -20.59 3.65 -9.78
N GLU A 67 -20.22 2.78 -10.74
CA GLU A 67 -21.13 1.77 -11.29
C GLU A 67 -21.55 0.76 -10.22
N LEU A 68 -22.86 0.63 -10.03
CA LEU A 68 -23.44 -0.24 -9.00
C LEU A 68 -23.74 -1.65 -9.51
N VAL A 69 -23.78 -1.86 -10.82
CA VAL A 69 -24.05 -3.16 -11.45
C VAL A 69 -22.74 -3.89 -11.69
N GLN A 70 -22.50 -4.96 -10.99
CA GLN A 70 -21.36 -5.83 -11.24
C GLN A 70 -21.61 -6.69 -12.48
N ASN A 71 -20.57 -6.89 -13.32
CA ASN A 71 -20.68 -7.66 -14.57
C ASN A 71 -21.78 -7.14 -15.52
N ARG A 72 -21.79 -5.83 -15.76
CA ARG A 72 -22.81 -5.13 -16.56
C ARG A 72 -22.92 -5.57 -18.02
N SER A 73 -21.82 -6.15 -18.55
CA SER A 73 -21.67 -6.59 -19.95
C SER A 73 -21.64 -8.11 -20.10
N PHE A 74 -21.86 -8.88 -19.04
CA PHE A 74 -21.87 -10.35 -19.02
C PHE A 74 -20.55 -11.00 -19.45
N GLU A 75 -19.45 -10.25 -19.46
CA GLU A 75 -18.13 -10.66 -19.98
C GLU A 75 -17.28 -11.46 -18.97
N TYR A 76 -17.72 -11.61 -17.72
CA TYR A 76 -16.97 -12.39 -16.73
C TYR A 76 -16.89 -13.85 -17.16
N ASP A 77 -15.68 -14.46 -17.06
CA ASP A 77 -15.47 -15.87 -17.39
C ASP A 77 -14.29 -16.50 -16.63
N LEU A 78 -14.05 -17.78 -16.92
CA LEU A 78 -12.97 -18.57 -16.31
C LEU A 78 -11.57 -17.99 -16.55
N ALA A 79 -11.38 -17.16 -17.59
CA ALA A 79 -10.09 -16.51 -17.83
C ALA A 79 -9.79 -15.41 -16.81
N ASP A 80 -10.83 -14.80 -16.23
CA ASP A 80 -10.70 -13.79 -15.19
C ASP A 80 -10.51 -14.44 -13.81
N ASN A 81 -11.37 -15.43 -13.49
CA ASN A 81 -11.34 -16.15 -12.22
C ASN A 81 -12.06 -17.51 -12.39
N ALA A 82 -11.52 -18.56 -11.79
CA ALA A 82 -12.06 -19.93 -11.89
C ALA A 82 -13.52 -20.07 -11.43
N GLY A 83 -14.01 -19.14 -10.59
CA GLY A 83 -15.40 -19.09 -10.12
C GLY A 83 -16.36 -18.27 -10.99
N TYR A 84 -15.86 -17.65 -12.08
CA TYR A 84 -16.69 -16.72 -12.87
C TYR A 84 -17.40 -17.40 -14.03
N THR A 85 -18.63 -16.91 -14.27
CA THR A 85 -19.43 -17.20 -15.45
C THR A 85 -20.05 -15.91 -15.98
N GLY A 86 -20.61 -15.91 -17.19
CA GLY A 86 -21.32 -14.76 -17.74
C GLY A 86 -22.49 -14.27 -16.86
N LEU A 87 -23.02 -15.14 -15.96
CA LEU A 87 -24.06 -14.78 -14.99
C LEU A 87 -23.50 -14.46 -13.59
N THR A 88 -22.19 -14.37 -13.38
CA THR A 88 -21.65 -13.92 -12.08
C THR A 88 -22.26 -12.58 -11.67
N SER A 89 -22.77 -12.50 -10.44
CA SER A 89 -23.56 -11.39 -9.85
C SER A 89 -24.98 -11.22 -10.43
N TRP A 90 -25.38 -12.07 -11.36
CA TRP A 90 -26.72 -12.14 -11.91
C TRP A 90 -27.40 -13.46 -11.54
N ALA A 91 -28.64 -13.38 -11.08
CA ALA A 91 -29.49 -14.54 -10.81
C ALA A 91 -30.75 -14.49 -11.66
N PRO A 92 -31.14 -15.60 -12.33
CA PRO A 92 -32.48 -15.71 -12.93
C PRO A 92 -33.57 -15.49 -11.88
N HIS A 93 -34.53 -14.61 -12.17
CA HIS A 93 -35.72 -14.36 -11.34
C HIS A 93 -36.92 -15.12 -11.85
N SER A 94 -37.11 -15.15 -13.16
CA SER A 94 -38.22 -15.86 -13.83
C SER A 94 -37.89 -16.13 -15.29
N GLY A 95 -38.57 -17.07 -15.91
CA GLY A 95 -38.40 -17.40 -17.32
C GLY A 95 -37.08 -18.06 -17.69
N THR A 96 -36.75 -18.05 -18.98
CA THR A 96 -35.49 -18.58 -19.50
C THR A 96 -34.49 -17.47 -19.62
N VAL A 97 -33.29 -17.71 -19.08
CA VAL A 97 -32.17 -16.76 -19.04
C VAL A 97 -30.87 -17.47 -19.47
N ASP A 98 -30.20 -16.94 -20.46
CA ASP A 98 -28.86 -17.42 -20.86
C ASP A 98 -27.97 -16.29 -21.36
N VAL A 99 -26.66 -16.52 -21.36
CA VAL A 99 -25.65 -15.61 -21.91
C VAL A 99 -25.23 -16.14 -23.27
N ALA A 100 -25.35 -15.30 -24.30
CA ALA A 100 -25.00 -15.61 -25.68
C ALA A 100 -23.65 -14.97 -26.08
N ASP A 101 -22.90 -15.68 -26.92
CA ASP A 101 -21.70 -15.19 -27.60
C ASP A 101 -21.80 -15.58 -29.08
N ASP A 102 -22.63 -14.87 -29.83
CA ASP A 102 -22.87 -15.09 -31.25
C ASP A 102 -22.84 -13.77 -32.04
N THR A 103 -23.12 -13.82 -33.34
CA THR A 103 -23.12 -12.65 -34.22
C THR A 103 -24.19 -11.60 -33.88
N GLY A 104 -25.07 -11.89 -32.94
CA GLY A 104 -26.07 -10.97 -32.43
C GLY A 104 -25.59 -9.96 -31.42
N ARG A 105 -24.29 -9.92 -31.11
CA ARG A 105 -23.66 -9.05 -30.12
C ARG A 105 -23.83 -7.56 -30.40
N LEU A 106 -23.66 -6.72 -29.36
CA LEU A 106 -23.71 -5.27 -29.47
C LEU A 106 -22.51 -4.73 -30.29
N ASN A 107 -21.29 -5.23 -30.01
CA ASN A 107 -20.06 -4.88 -30.71
C ASN A 107 -19.01 -5.99 -30.58
N GLU A 108 -17.88 -5.83 -31.29
CA GLU A 108 -16.79 -6.84 -31.31
C GLU A 108 -15.90 -6.82 -30.07
N ARG A 109 -16.00 -5.80 -29.21
CA ARG A 109 -15.15 -5.67 -28.03
C ARG A 109 -15.77 -6.30 -26.79
N ASN A 110 -17.09 -6.17 -26.64
CA ASN A 110 -17.89 -6.86 -25.63
C ASN A 110 -18.80 -7.83 -26.38
N ARG A 111 -18.48 -9.12 -26.37
CA ARG A 111 -19.04 -10.12 -27.27
C ARG A 111 -20.28 -10.79 -26.70
N ARG A 112 -20.39 -10.78 -25.37
CA ARG A 112 -21.48 -11.44 -24.66
C ARG A 112 -22.65 -10.50 -24.44
N TYR A 113 -23.83 -11.09 -24.37
CA TYR A 113 -25.07 -10.39 -24.02
C TYR A 113 -26.06 -11.36 -23.38
N LEU A 114 -27.00 -10.84 -22.61
CA LEU A 114 -28.04 -11.63 -21.98
C LEU A 114 -29.22 -11.86 -22.91
N ARG A 115 -29.75 -13.08 -23.00
CA ARG A 115 -31.00 -13.44 -23.67
C ARG A 115 -32.06 -13.83 -22.65
N LEU A 116 -33.24 -13.25 -22.79
CA LEU A 116 -34.41 -13.51 -21.97
C LEU A 116 -35.56 -14.08 -22.85
N GLY A 117 -35.97 -15.33 -22.61
CA GLY A 117 -37.19 -15.91 -23.19
C GLY A 117 -38.42 -15.47 -22.40
N LEU A 118 -39.20 -14.56 -22.99
CA LEU A 118 -40.25 -13.82 -22.29
C LEU A 118 -41.52 -14.62 -21.99
N PRO A 119 -42.19 -14.36 -20.83
CA PRO A 119 -41.84 -13.37 -19.80
C PRO A 119 -40.67 -13.87 -18.94
N ALA A 120 -39.68 -12.98 -18.65
CA ALA A 120 -38.50 -13.37 -17.92
C ALA A 120 -37.91 -12.18 -17.11
N GLY A 121 -37.07 -12.50 -16.15
CA GLY A 121 -36.39 -11.48 -15.35
C GLY A 121 -35.08 -11.97 -14.72
N VAL A 122 -34.19 -11.03 -14.40
CA VAL A 122 -32.92 -11.24 -13.73
C VAL A 122 -32.71 -10.24 -12.61
N ILE A 123 -31.94 -10.65 -11.61
CA ILE A 123 -31.57 -9.81 -10.47
C ILE A 123 -30.03 -9.65 -10.44
N ASN A 124 -29.56 -8.40 -10.36
CA ASN A 124 -28.14 -8.11 -10.05
C ASN A 124 -27.98 -7.80 -8.56
N SER A 125 -26.99 -8.40 -7.93
CA SER A 125 -26.70 -8.22 -6.51
C SER A 125 -25.72 -7.08 -6.21
N GLY A 126 -25.14 -6.45 -7.24
CA GLY A 126 -24.07 -5.45 -7.06
C GLY A 126 -22.80 -6.03 -6.47
N TYR A 127 -22.06 -5.19 -5.78
CA TYR A 127 -20.85 -5.54 -5.05
C TYR A 127 -21.15 -5.73 -3.55
N ASN A 128 -20.22 -6.34 -2.81
CA ASN A 128 -20.37 -6.58 -1.36
C ASN A 128 -21.69 -7.30 -1.01
N SER A 129 -22.38 -6.82 0.01
CA SER A 129 -23.68 -7.36 0.47
C SER A 129 -24.85 -6.96 -0.44
N GLY A 130 -24.65 -6.02 -1.37
CA GLY A 130 -25.69 -5.53 -2.27
C GLY A 130 -25.44 -4.13 -2.78
N ILE A 131 -26.44 -3.60 -3.49
CA ILE A 131 -26.45 -2.22 -3.96
C ILE A 131 -26.84 -1.29 -2.81
N ALA A 132 -25.94 -0.38 -2.42
CA ALA A 132 -26.29 0.64 -1.44
C ALA A 132 -27.20 1.70 -2.06
N VAL A 133 -28.38 1.85 -1.46
CA VAL A 133 -29.41 2.80 -1.88
C VAL A 133 -29.66 3.78 -0.76
N GLN A 134 -29.68 5.08 -1.07
CA GLN A 134 -29.94 6.14 -0.10
C GLN A 134 -31.24 6.86 -0.42
N GLN A 135 -32.13 6.99 0.56
CA GLN A 135 -33.40 7.68 0.41
C GLN A 135 -33.22 9.11 -0.13
N GLY A 136 -34.01 9.46 -1.13
CA GLY A 136 -33.99 10.77 -1.78
C GLY A 136 -33.02 10.88 -2.95
N GLN A 137 -31.99 10.02 -3.02
CA GLN A 137 -31.04 9.99 -4.12
C GLN A 137 -31.67 9.50 -5.43
N ARG A 138 -31.04 9.88 -6.53
CA ARG A 138 -31.41 9.49 -7.88
C ARG A 138 -30.34 8.61 -8.50
N TYR A 139 -30.78 7.58 -9.20
CA TYR A 139 -29.94 6.60 -9.87
C TYR A 139 -30.33 6.55 -11.34
N ASP A 140 -29.38 6.78 -12.22
CA ASP A 140 -29.57 6.71 -13.66
C ASP A 140 -29.35 5.26 -14.12
N PHE A 141 -30.45 4.65 -14.55
CA PHE A 141 -30.46 3.35 -15.19
C PHE A 141 -30.26 3.52 -16.69
N SER A 142 -29.41 2.66 -17.28
CA SER A 142 -29.32 2.51 -18.72
C SER A 142 -29.08 1.06 -19.11
N VAL A 143 -29.54 0.71 -20.32
CA VAL A 143 -29.32 -0.61 -20.91
C VAL A 143 -29.34 -0.52 -22.43
N TRP A 144 -28.45 -1.26 -23.07
CA TRP A 144 -28.57 -1.55 -24.48
C TRP A 144 -29.50 -2.77 -24.64
N ALA A 145 -30.54 -2.61 -25.47
CA ALA A 145 -31.53 -3.66 -25.64
C ALA A 145 -32.06 -3.75 -27.08
N ARG A 146 -32.51 -4.96 -27.44
CA ARG A 146 -33.25 -5.26 -28.69
C ARG A 146 -34.22 -6.41 -28.50
N THR A 147 -35.24 -6.52 -29.34
CA THR A 147 -36.27 -7.57 -29.29
C THR A 147 -36.62 -8.07 -30.69
N ASP A 148 -37.05 -9.32 -30.79
CA ASP A 148 -37.61 -9.90 -32.01
C ASP A 148 -39.12 -9.52 -32.21
N GLN A 149 -39.67 -8.73 -31.31
CA GLN A 149 -41.04 -8.23 -31.35
C GLN A 149 -41.09 -6.77 -31.81
N ALA A 150 -42.25 -6.30 -32.26
CA ALA A 150 -42.46 -4.89 -32.59
C ALA A 150 -42.24 -3.98 -31.39
N ALA A 151 -42.60 -4.41 -30.19
CA ALA A 151 -42.30 -3.76 -28.92
C ALA A 151 -42.37 -4.74 -27.77
N THR A 152 -41.43 -4.59 -26.81
CA THR A 152 -41.36 -5.40 -25.58
C THR A 152 -41.25 -4.47 -24.37
N PRO A 153 -42.14 -4.58 -23.37
CA PRO A 153 -41.97 -3.80 -22.14
C PRO A 153 -40.79 -4.31 -21.34
N LEU A 154 -39.91 -3.41 -20.93
CA LEU A 154 -38.82 -3.66 -20.01
C LEU A 154 -39.00 -2.79 -18.77
N THR A 155 -38.87 -3.40 -17.59
CA THR A 155 -38.96 -2.72 -16.29
C THR A 155 -37.69 -2.95 -15.49
N ALA A 156 -37.09 -1.87 -14.98
CA ALA A 156 -35.95 -1.93 -14.02
C ALA A 156 -36.41 -1.38 -12.67
N THR A 157 -36.23 -2.15 -11.61
CA THR A 157 -36.68 -1.84 -10.25
C THR A 157 -35.54 -2.05 -9.26
N LEU A 158 -35.29 -1.06 -8.42
CA LEU A 158 -34.50 -1.26 -7.22
C LEU A 158 -35.37 -1.89 -6.14
N THR A 159 -34.95 -3.00 -5.56
CA THR A 159 -35.68 -3.74 -4.52
C THR A 159 -34.78 -4.01 -3.31
N ASP A 160 -35.40 -4.29 -2.17
CA ASP A 160 -34.72 -4.96 -1.07
C ASP A 160 -34.54 -6.47 -1.38
N PRO A 161 -33.82 -7.24 -0.54
CA PRO A 161 -33.66 -8.68 -0.74
C PRO A 161 -34.97 -9.48 -0.74
N ALA A 162 -36.06 -8.96 -0.15
CA ALA A 162 -37.38 -9.57 -0.15
C ALA A 162 -38.21 -9.27 -1.42
N GLY A 163 -37.62 -8.43 -2.32
CA GLY A 163 -38.30 -8.02 -3.55
C GLY A 163 -39.20 -6.78 -3.41
N THR A 164 -39.18 -6.11 -2.25
CA THR A 164 -39.93 -4.87 -2.03
C THR A 164 -39.29 -3.70 -2.79
N PRO A 165 -40.07 -2.95 -3.62
CA PRO A 165 -39.53 -1.81 -4.35
C PRO A 165 -39.01 -0.70 -3.42
N LEU A 166 -37.81 -0.24 -3.67
CA LEU A 166 -37.14 0.88 -2.94
C LEU A 166 -37.42 2.24 -3.59
N GLY A 167 -38.05 2.26 -4.76
CA GLY A 167 -38.39 3.48 -5.52
C GLY A 167 -39.32 3.18 -6.69
N ASP A 168 -39.65 4.21 -7.47
CA ASP A 168 -40.46 4.02 -8.67
C ASP A 168 -39.65 3.33 -9.77
N PRO A 169 -40.19 2.27 -10.40
CA PRO A 169 -39.45 1.56 -11.45
C PRO A 169 -39.35 2.39 -12.73
N VAL A 170 -38.24 2.22 -13.44
CA VAL A 170 -38.11 2.67 -14.82
C VAL A 170 -38.85 1.68 -15.73
N ARG A 171 -39.71 2.21 -16.62
CA ARG A 171 -40.41 1.44 -17.63
C ARG A 171 -40.17 1.99 -19.01
N VAL A 172 -39.65 1.14 -19.89
CA VAL A 172 -39.39 1.51 -21.30
C VAL A 172 -39.97 0.47 -22.23
N GLN A 173 -40.21 0.87 -23.48
CA GLN A 173 -40.64 -0.03 -24.57
C GLN A 173 -39.43 -0.29 -25.50
N VAL A 174 -38.87 -1.47 -25.44
CA VAL A 174 -37.81 -1.90 -26.36
C VAL A 174 -38.43 -2.21 -27.72
N ARG A 175 -37.88 -1.64 -28.81
CA ARG A 175 -38.48 -1.74 -30.15
C ARG A 175 -37.46 -2.26 -31.15
N GLY A 176 -37.91 -3.27 -31.91
CA GLY A 176 -37.19 -3.81 -33.06
C GLY A 176 -35.93 -4.61 -32.74
N ASP A 177 -35.35 -5.17 -33.79
CA ASP A 177 -34.21 -6.10 -33.69
C ASP A 177 -32.81 -5.39 -33.78
N GLY A 178 -32.79 -4.07 -33.80
CA GLY A 178 -31.55 -3.27 -33.70
C GLY A 178 -31.26 -2.92 -32.25
N TRP A 179 -29.97 -2.98 -31.87
CA TRP A 179 -29.51 -2.49 -30.58
C TRP A 179 -29.77 -0.99 -30.41
N ALA A 180 -30.43 -0.62 -29.35
CA ALA A 180 -30.66 0.76 -28.96
C ALA A 180 -30.48 0.93 -27.46
N ARG A 181 -30.01 2.12 -27.04
CA ARG A 181 -29.83 2.44 -25.64
C ARG A 181 -31.14 3.02 -25.05
N TYR A 182 -31.57 2.44 -23.95
CA TYR A 182 -32.77 2.87 -23.20
C TYR A 182 -32.32 3.40 -21.84
N THR A 183 -32.91 4.49 -21.38
CA THR A 183 -32.50 5.16 -20.14
C THR A 183 -33.68 5.55 -19.27
N GLY A 184 -33.49 5.72 -18.00
CA GLY A 184 -34.43 6.25 -17.05
C GLY A 184 -33.81 6.51 -15.70
N THR A 185 -34.50 7.23 -14.82
CA THR A 185 -33.99 7.56 -13.49
C THR A 185 -34.90 6.95 -12.41
N ILE A 186 -34.30 6.24 -11.45
CA ILE A 186 -34.97 5.73 -10.26
C ILE A 186 -34.70 6.70 -9.10
N ARG A 187 -35.76 7.21 -8.47
CA ARG A 187 -35.64 7.96 -7.23
C ARG A 187 -35.91 7.04 -6.05
N ALA A 188 -34.92 6.87 -5.18
CA ALA A 188 -35.06 6.04 -4.00
C ALA A 188 -36.00 6.68 -2.96
N ARG A 189 -36.91 5.89 -2.41
CA ARG A 189 -37.83 6.25 -1.34
C ARG A 189 -37.42 5.71 0.03
N GLN A 190 -36.52 4.74 0.03
CA GLN A 190 -35.98 4.09 1.23
C GLN A 190 -34.46 3.90 1.09
N SER A 191 -33.79 3.72 2.22
CA SER A 191 -32.35 3.39 2.27
C SER A 191 -32.14 1.93 2.60
N THR A 192 -31.12 1.33 2.00
CA THR A 192 -30.63 -0.01 2.33
C THR A 192 -29.18 -0.16 1.87
N THR A 193 -28.41 -1.04 2.49
CA THR A 193 -27.06 -1.44 2.02
C THR A 193 -27.09 -2.78 1.27
N THR A 194 -28.23 -3.43 1.19
CA THR A 194 -28.42 -4.78 0.62
C THR A 194 -29.37 -4.81 -0.59
N GLY A 195 -29.54 -3.67 -1.27
CA GLY A 195 -30.43 -3.54 -2.44
C GLY A 195 -30.05 -4.46 -3.60
N ARG A 196 -31.02 -4.63 -4.50
CA ARG A 196 -30.88 -5.43 -5.72
C ARG A 196 -31.46 -4.66 -6.89
N LEU A 197 -30.92 -4.87 -8.09
CA LEU A 197 -31.50 -4.40 -9.33
C LEU A 197 -32.26 -5.55 -10.01
N LEU A 198 -33.55 -5.50 -10.04
CA LEU A 198 -34.41 -6.41 -10.78
C LEU A 198 -34.73 -5.83 -12.16
N VAL A 199 -34.40 -6.57 -13.22
CA VAL A 199 -34.74 -6.22 -14.62
C VAL A 199 -35.68 -7.29 -15.18
N THR A 200 -36.87 -6.90 -15.62
CA THR A 200 -37.88 -7.81 -16.17
C THR A 200 -38.32 -7.41 -17.56
N GLY A 201 -38.56 -8.41 -18.40
CA GLY A 201 -39.22 -8.29 -19.70
C GLY A 201 -40.60 -8.97 -19.70
N GLY A 202 -41.61 -8.28 -20.20
CA GLY A 202 -42.99 -8.81 -20.36
C GLY A 202 -43.28 -9.18 -21.79
N GLY A 203 -44.48 -9.81 -22.01
CA GLY A 203 -44.91 -10.23 -23.34
C GLY A 203 -44.38 -11.60 -23.75
N THR A 204 -44.12 -11.79 -25.04
CA THR A 204 -43.63 -13.04 -25.66
C THR A 204 -42.40 -12.76 -26.52
N GLY A 205 -41.68 -13.81 -26.95
CA GLY A 205 -40.50 -13.71 -27.80
C GLY A 205 -39.22 -13.59 -27.01
N THR A 206 -38.24 -12.94 -27.57
CA THR A 206 -36.87 -12.82 -26.99
C THR A 206 -36.50 -11.36 -26.79
N LEU A 207 -36.08 -11.02 -25.57
CA LEU A 207 -35.43 -9.75 -25.25
C LEU A 207 -33.94 -9.98 -25.03
N ARG A 208 -33.11 -9.14 -25.62
CA ARG A 208 -31.64 -9.19 -25.49
C ARG A 208 -31.16 -7.93 -24.81
N LEU A 209 -30.28 -8.08 -23.81
CA LEU A 209 -29.76 -7.00 -22.99
C LEU A 209 -28.25 -7.03 -22.96
N ASP A 210 -27.64 -5.86 -22.99
CA ASP A 210 -26.21 -5.69 -22.79
C ASP A 210 -25.94 -4.33 -22.08
N MET A 211 -24.77 -4.17 -21.47
CA MET A 211 -24.34 -2.95 -20.82
C MET A 211 -25.38 -2.39 -19.85
N VAL A 212 -25.89 -3.26 -18.97
CA VAL A 212 -26.84 -2.86 -17.94
C VAL A 212 -26.11 -2.04 -16.88
N SER A 213 -26.53 -0.81 -16.66
CA SER A 213 -25.82 0.16 -15.80
C SER A 213 -26.79 0.84 -14.83
N LEU A 214 -26.30 1.11 -13.64
CA LEU A 214 -26.99 1.90 -12.61
C LEU A 214 -25.99 2.81 -11.90
N LEU A 215 -26.01 4.09 -12.22
CA LEU A 215 -25.10 5.09 -11.68
C LEU A 215 -25.84 6.07 -10.77
N PRO A 216 -25.34 6.38 -9.57
CA PRO A 216 -25.86 7.49 -8.77
C PRO A 216 -25.61 8.82 -9.51
N GLN A 217 -26.59 9.74 -9.44
CA GLN A 217 -26.39 11.12 -9.96
C GLN A 217 -25.43 11.92 -9.09
N ASP A 218 -25.33 11.59 -7.80
CA ASP A 218 -24.43 12.22 -6.85
C ASP A 218 -23.02 11.63 -6.95
N THR A 219 -22.24 12.10 -7.91
CA THR A 219 -20.84 11.70 -8.11
C THR A 219 -19.90 12.89 -7.90
N PHE A 220 -18.62 12.62 -7.66
CA PHE A 220 -17.60 13.65 -7.46
C PHE A 220 -17.49 14.51 -8.74
N LYS A 221 -17.78 15.82 -8.61
CA LYS A 221 -17.83 16.79 -9.70
C LYS A 221 -18.72 16.40 -10.91
N GLY A 222 -19.53 15.37 -10.77
CA GLY A 222 -20.36 14.86 -11.87
C GLY A 222 -19.62 13.93 -12.85
N HIS A 223 -18.41 13.50 -12.53
CA HIS A 223 -17.54 12.72 -13.41
C HIS A 223 -17.62 11.20 -13.19
N GLY A 224 -18.69 10.70 -12.55
CA GLY A 224 -18.92 9.26 -12.40
C GLY A 224 -18.06 8.55 -11.37
N LEU A 225 -17.42 9.31 -10.48
CA LEU A 225 -16.62 8.77 -9.38
C LEU A 225 -17.38 8.82 -8.06
N ARG A 226 -17.21 7.79 -7.25
CA ARG A 226 -17.81 7.69 -5.93
C ARG A 226 -17.36 8.84 -5.03
N ARG A 227 -18.34 9.65 -4.61
CA ARG A 227 -18.07 10.94 -3.96
C ARG A 227 -17.26 10.81 -2.68
N ASP A 228 -17.64 9.92 -1.77
CA ASP A 228 -16.99 9.78 -0.46
C ASP A 228 -15.52 9.34 -0.57
N LEU A 229 -15.18 8.50 -1.55
CA LEU A 229 -13.81 8.07 -1.84
C LEU A 229 -13.00 9.22 -2.48
N ALA A 230 -13.55 9.84 -3.53
CA ALA A 230 -12.87 10.93 -4.22
C ALA A 230 -12.65 12.16 -3.32
N GLU A 231 -13.60 12.48 -2.42
CA GLU A 231 -13.45 13.56 -1.43
C GLU A 231 -12.35 13.26 -0.40
N LYS A 232 -12.17 11.99 0.02
CA LYS A 232 -11.05 11.61 0.89
C LYS A 232 -9.70 11.80 0.18
N VAL A 233 -9.61 11.42 -1.09
CA VAL A 233 -8.40 11.67 -1.89
C VAL A 233 -8.17 13.17 -2.07
N ALA A 234 -9.19 13.92 -2.42
CA ALA A 234 -9.10 15.39 -2.56
C ALA A 234 -8.68 16.08 -1.26
N ALA A 235 -9.10 15.56 -0.09
CA ALA A 235 -8.72 16.10 1.22
C ALA A 235 -7.23 15.89 1.56
N LEU A 236 -6.55 14.98 0.90
CA LEU A 236 -5.09 14.83 0.95
C LEU A 236 -4.37 15.98 0.26
N LYS A 237 -4.98 16.61 -0.76
CA LYS A 237 -4.38 17.57 -1.68
C LYS A 237 -3.12 17.00 -2.35
N PRO A 238 -3.24 15.89 -3.08
CA PRO A 238 -2.09 15.24 -3.68
C PRO A 238 -1.42 16.14 -4.73
N GLY A 239 -0.10 16.18 -4.73
CA GLY A 239 0.68 16.86 -5.76
C GLY A 239 0.70 16.10 -7.08
N PHE A 240 0.52 14.76 -7.04
CA PHE A 240 0.39 13.91 -8.23
C PHE A 240 -0.51 12.71 -7.96
N VAL A 241 -1.00 12.10 -9.05
CA VAL A 241 -1.67 10.81 -9.05
C VAL A 241 -0.89 9.86 -9.96
N ARG A 242 -0.31 8.79 -9.41
CA ARG A 242 0.31 7.69 -10.16
C ARG A 242 -0.78 6.68 -10.50
N PHE A 243 -0.89 6.32 -11.78
CA PHE A 243 -1.87 5.36 -12.31
C PHE A 243 -1.36 4.65 -13.58
N PRO A 244 -1.98 3.58 -14.09
CA PRO A 244 -3.17 2.86 -13.58
C PRO A 244 -2.84 1.87 -12.48
N GLY A 245 -1.58 1.75 -12.09
CA GLY A 245 -1.09 0.84 -11.07
C GLY A 245 0.39 0.53 -11.17
N GLY A 246 0.79 -0.51 -10.47
CA GLY A 246 2.11 -1.13 -10.49
C GLY A 246 2.09 -2.43 -11.29
N CYS A 247 1.88 -3.59 -10.63
CA CYS A 247 1.84 -4.91 -11.28
C CYS A 247 0.83 -5.01 -12.41
N LEU A 248 -0.24 -4.26 -12.34
CA LEU A 248 -1.29 -4.21 -13.37
C LEU A 248 -0.75 -3.84 -14.76
N VAL A 249 0.21 -2.92 -14.88
CA VAL A 249 0.72 -2.45 -16.18
C VAL A 249 1.51 -3.52 -16.90
N ASN A 250 2.10 -4.46 -16.19
CA ASN A 250 2.88 -5.57 -16.75
C ASN A 250 2.01 -6.71 -17.28
N THR A 251 0.72 -6.74 -16.92
CA THR A 251 -0.20 -7.82 -17.26
C THR A 251 -0.35 -7.96 -18.76
N GLY A 252 0.09 -9.10 -19.29
CA GLY A 252 -0.05 -9.47 -20.70
C GLY A 252 0.66 -8.57 -21.70
N SER A 253 1.52 -7.63 -21.29
CA SER A 253 2.23 -6.70 -22.18
C SER A 253 3.10 -7.38 -23.23
N HIS A 254 3.48 -8.64 -22.99
CA HIS A 254 4.25 -9.49 -23.90
C HIS A 254 3.41 -10.17 -25.01
N HIS A 255 2.08 -10.06 -24.97
CA HIS A 255 1.21 -10.57 -26.04
C HIS A 255 1.06 -9.56 -27.19
N GLY A 256 1.03 -10.07 -28.42
CA GLY A 256 0.80 -9.23 -29.59
C GLY A 256 -0.62 -8.68 -29.65
N TYR A 257 -0.80 -7.57 -30.35
CA TYR A 257 -2.14 -7.00 -30.60
C TYR A 257 -3.03 -7.89 -31.46
N ASP A 258 -2.42 -8.80 -32.23
CA ASP A 258 -3.12 -9.78 -33.07
C ASP A 258 -3.40 -11.10 -32.32
N ALA A 259 -3.04 -11.18 -31.06
CA ALA A 259 -3.34 -12.32 -30.21
C ALA A 259 -4.85 -12.59 -30.14
N PRO A 260 -5.29 -13.85 -29.98
CA PRO A 260 -6.69 -14.16 -29.79
C PRO A 260 -7.32 -13.32 -28.67
N ASN A 261 -8.61 -12.99 -28.80
CA ASN A 261 -9.31 -12.11 -27.86
C ASN A 261 -9.10 -12.47 -26.37
N TRP A 262 -9.02 -13.77 -26.06
CA TRP A 262 -8.80 -14.22 -24.68
C TRP A 262 -7.39 -13.90 -24.16
N GLU A 263 -6.36 -13.88 -25.00
CA GLU A 263 -4.99 -13.47 -24.63
C GLU A 263 -4.91 -11.96 -24.51
N ARG A 264 -5.54 -11.23 -25.44
CA ARG A 264 -5.61 -9.77 -25.40
C ARG A 264 -6.36 -9.26 -24.18
N ARG A 265 -7.42 -9.94 -23.74
CA ARG A 265 -8.14 -9.64 -22.50
C ARG A 265 -7.29 -9.76 -21.24
N ARG A 266 -6.05 -10.24 -21.35
CA ARG A 266 -5.04 -10.31 -20.28
C ARG A 266 -3.95 -9.27 -20.42
N SER A 267 -4.13 -8.33 -21.33
CA SER A 267 -3.14 -7.30 -21.65
C SER A 267 -3.75 -5.92 -21.40
N TYR A 268 -3.20 -5.20 -20.42
CA TYR A 268 -3.65 -3.84 -20.15
C TYR A 268 -3.19 -2.91 -21.27
N GLN A 269 -4.14 -2.31 -22.00
CA GLN A 269 -3.87 -1.42 -23.14
C GLN A 269 -4.65 -0.12 -22.94
N TRP A 270 -3.95 1.01 -22.77
CA TRP A 270 -4.60 2.28 -22.52
C TRP A 270 -5.60 2.69 -23.61
N LYS A 271 -5.34 2.34 -24.88
CA LYS A 271 -6.24 2.61 -26.01
C LYS A 271 -7.56 1.86 -25.93
N ASP A 272 -7.61 0.76 -25.20
CA ASP A 272 -8.85 0.00 -24.96
C ASP A 272 -9.69 0.61 -23.82
N THR A 273 -9.12 1.54 -23.04
CA THR A 273 -9.76 2.15 -21.88
C THR A 273 -10.39 3.52 -22.17
N ILE A 274 -10.37 3.98 -23.43
CA ILE A 274 -10.90 5.29 -23.86
C ILE A 274 -12.03 5.13 -24.88
N GLY A 275 -12.78 6.20 -25.11
CA GLY A 275 -13.96 6.22 -25.98
C GLY A 275 -15.25 5.82 -25.26
N PRO A 276 -16.33 5.52 -25.99
CA PRO A 276 -17.61 5.10 -25.41
C PRO A 276 -17.45 3.84 -24.55
N VAL A 277 -18.08 3.84 -23.38
CA VAL A 277 -17.91 2.77 -22.36
C VAL A 277 -18.30 1.40 -22.89
N GLU A 278 -19.36 1.32 -23.73
CA GLU A 278 -19.80 0.07 -24.35
C GLU A 278 -18.82 -0.50 -25.37
N GLN A 279 -17.87 0.29 -25.85
CA GLN A 279 -16.80 -0.12 -26.77
C GLN A 279 -15.46 -0.38 -26.09
N ARG A 280 -15.37 -0.24 -24.79
CA ARG A 280 -14.19 -0.57 -24.02
C ARG A 280 -14.19 -2.07 -23.72
N ALA A 281 -13.21 -2.79 -24.25
CA ALA A 281 -13.10 -4.22 -24.00
C ALA A 281 -12.76 -4.46 -22.52
N THR A 282 -13.51 -5.35 -21.87
CA THR A 282 -13.17 -5.74 -20.49
C THR A 282 -11.86 -6.52 -20.46
N ASN A 283 -11.15 -6.50 -19.35
CA ASN A 283 -9.86 -7.16 -19.23
C ASN A 283 -9.73 -7.97 -17.95
N TRP A 284 -8.88 -9.01 -18.00
CA TRP A 284 -8.42 -9.69 -16.82
C TRP A 284 -7.47 -8.77 -16.02
N ASN A 285 -7.71 -8.66 -14.72
CA ASN A 285 -6.84 -7.94 -13.82
C ASN A 285 -5.76 -8.89 -13.28
N PHE A 286 -4.54 -8.37 -13.06
CA PHE A 286 -3.45 -9.09 -12.39
C PHE A 286 -3.90 -9.76 -11.08
N TRP A 287 -4.83 -9.13 -10.36
CA TRP A 287 -5.37 -9.56 -9.09
C TRP A 287 -6.54 -10.56 -9.20
N GLY A 288 -6.76 -11.16 -10.37
CA GLY A 288 -7.68 -12.29 -10.55
C GLY A 288 -9.16 -11.95 -10.59
N TYR A 289 -9.52 -10.80 -11.14
CA TYR A 289 -10.89 -10.43 -11.44
C TYR A 289 -11.00 -9.62 -12.74
N ASN A 290 -12.22 -9.40 -13.21
CA ASN A 290 -12.48 -8.68 -14.46
C ASN A 290 -12.51 -7.17 -14.21
N GLN A 291 -11.86 -6.39 -15.09
CA GLN A 291 -11.93 -4.92 -15.15
C GLN A 291 -12.86 -4.49 -16.28
N SER A 292 -13.84 -3.66 -15.97
CA SER A 292 -14.78 -3.13 -16.97
C SER A 292 -14.25 -1.95 -17.78
N TYR A 293 -13.13 -1.35 -17.36
CA TYR A 293 -12.62 -0.09 -17.90
C TYR A 293 -13.60 1.09 -17.83
N GLY A 294 -14.58 1.04 -16.94
CA GLY A 294 -15.39 2.21 -16.61
C GLY A 294 -14.56 3.36 -16.06
N LEU A 295 -13.51 3.03 -15.30
CA LEU A 295 -12.41 3.91 -14.96
C LEU A 295 -11.21 3.58 -15.85
N GLY A 296 -10.95 4.42 -16.84
CA GLY A 296 -9.88 4.28 -17.82
C GLY A 296 -8.92 5.47 -17.80
N TYR A 297 -8.01 5.53 -18.79
CA TYR A 297 -6.99 6.59 -18.83
C TYR A 297 -7.57 8.01 -18.91
N TYR A 298 -8.67 8.20 -19.62
CA TYR A 298 -9.35 9.50 -19.66
C TYR A 298 -9.82 9.91 -18.26
N GLU A 299 -10.46 9.00 -17.55
CA GLU A 299 -10.98 9.25 -16.21
C GLU A 299 -9.85 9.44 -15.18
N TYR A 300 -8.71 8.76 -15.33
CA TYR A 300 -7.53 9.00 -14.47
C TYR A 300 -6.95 10.40 -14.69
N PHE A 301 -6.81 10.85 -15.93
CA PHE A 301 -6.37 12.21 -16.24
C PHE A 301 -7.36 13.25 -15.69
N GLN A 302 -8.65 13.04 -15.92
CA GLN A 302 -9.70 13.93 -15.41
C GLN A 302 -9.71 13.98 -13.89
N PHE A 303 -9.59 12.82 -13.22
CA PHE A 303 -9.50 12.76 -11.76
C PHE A 303 -8.27 13.48 -11.21
N SER A 304 -7.12 13.34 -11.86
CA SER A 304 -5.91 14.09 -11.48
C SER A 304 -6.17 15.60 -11.52
N GLU A 305 -6.77 16.11 -12.61
CA GLU A 305 -7.15 17.51 -12.72
C GLU A 305 -8.19 17.91 -11.67
N ASP A 306 -9.18 17.05 -11.40
CA ASP A 306 -10.25 17.29 -10.42
C ASP A 306 -9.74 17.47 -9.00
N VAL A 307 -8.67 16.77 -8.61
CA VAL A 307 -8.04 16.91 -7.29
C VAL A 307 -6.89 17.91 -7.29
N GLY A 308 -6.58 18.54 -8.45
CA GLY A 308 -5.51 19.52 -8.60
C GLY A 308 -4.11 18.93 -8.63
N ALA A 309 -3.98 17.66 -9.02
CA ALA A 309 -2.73 16.88 -9.03
C ALA A 309 -2.13 16.75 -10.45
N MET A 310 -0.82 16.60 -10.53
CA MET A 310 -0.11 16.21 -11.74
C MET A 310 -0.42 14.75 -12.09
N PRO A 311 -0.83 14.43 -13.32
CA PRO A 311 -0.96 13.04 -13.75
C PRO A 311 0.42 12.39 -13.94
N LEU A 312 0.60 11.16 -13.44
CA LEU A 312 1.83 10.39 -13.59
C LEU A 312 1.47 8.96 -14.05
N PRO A 313 1.27 8.74 -15.37
CA PRO A 313 1.01 7.43 -15.91
C PRO A 313 2.25 6.54 -15.88
N VAL A 314 2.04 5.24 -15.66
CA VAL A 314 3.03 4.18 -15.78
C VAL A 314 2.67 3.32 -16.99
N VAL A 315 3.66 3.05 -17.85
CA VAL A 315 3.49 2.21 -19.05
C VAL A 315 4.41 1.00 -18.99
N PRO A 316 4.04 -0.15 -19.64
CA PRO A 316 4.86 -1.34 -19.61
C PRO A 316 6.17 -1.16 -20.38
N ALA A 317 7.25 -1.74 -19.87
CA ALA A 317 8.57 -1.76 -20.52
C ALA A 317 8.80 -2.99 -21.42
N LEU A 318 7.83 -3.90 -21.53
CA LEU A 318 7.95 -5.22 -22.17
C LEU A 318 8.97 -6.16 -21.52
N VAL A 319 9.35 -5.86 -20.31
CA VAL A 319 9.94 -6.75 -19.33
C VAL A 319 8.98 -6.76 -18.15
N THR A 320 8.59 -7.94 -17.64
CA THR A 320 7.58 -8.01 -16.60
C THR A 320 8.22 -8.15 -15.23
N GLY A 321 7.80 -7.31 -14.30
CA GLY A 321 8.09 -7.41 -12.88
C GLY A 321 7.07 -8.28 -12.12
N CYS A 322 6.96 -8.07 -10.83
CA CYS A 322 5.96 -8.73 -9.96
C CYS A 322 5.99 -10.27 -10.06
N GLY A 323 7.19 -10.86 -10.08
CA GLY A 323 7.39 -12.30 -10.11
C GLY A 323 7.16 -12.99 -11.46
N GLN A 324 6.74 -12.27 -12.50
CA GLN A 324 6.52 -12.88 -13.83
C GLN A 324 7.83 -13.11 -14.59
N ASN A 325 8.79 -12.18 -14.51
CA ASN A 325 10.14 -12.27 -15.07
C ASN A 325 10.19 -12.70 -16.55
N ARG A 326 9.37 -12.08 -17.40
CA ARG A 326 9.28 -12.37 -18.83
C ARG A 326 9.82 -11.22 -19.65
N VAL A 327 10.50 -11.55 -20.74
CA VAL A 327 10.99 -10.61 -21.74
C VAL A 327 10.45 -11.03 -23.09
N THR A 328 10.11 -10.08 -23.96
CA THR A 328 9.80 -10.36 -25.36
C THR A 328 10.97 -9.97 -26.26
N ASP A 329 11.29 -10.81 -27.23
CA ASP A 329 12.28 -10.55 -28.28
C ASP A 329 11.63 -10.06 -29.59
N ASP A 330 10.30 -9.82 -29.58
CA ASP A 330 9.60 -9.33 -30.76
C ASP A 330 9.82 -7.82 -30.96
N PRO A 331 10.64 -7.40 -31.98
CA PRO A 331 10.90 -5.98 -32.20
C PRO A 331 9.69 -5.23 -32.76
N ALA A 332 8.71 -5.93 -33.35
CA ALA A 332 7.49 -5.29 -33.81
C ALA A 332 6.58 -4.92 -32.63
N LEU A 333 6.49 -5.79 -31.66
CA LEU A 333 5.76 -5.52 -30.41
C LEU A 333 6.39 -4.35 -29.64
N LEU A 334 7.72 -4.32 -29.53
CA LEU A 334 8.43 -3.21 -28.89
C LEU A 334 8.15 -1.86 -29.58
N ARG A 335 8.30 -1.81 -30.92
CA ARG A 335 7.99 -0.58 -31.69
C ARG A 335 6.53 -0.15 -31.49
N ARG A 336 5.61 -1.11 -31.41
CA ARG A 336 4.19 -0.83 -31.18
C ARG A 336 3.96 -0.20 -29.81
N HIS A 337 4.53 -0.74 -28.73
CA HIS A 337 4.38 -0.17 -27.40
C HIS A 337 5.05 1.20 -27.25
N ILE A 338 6.19 1.41 -27.88
CA ILE A 338 6.81 2.75 -27.98
C ILE A 338 5.86 3.73 -28.68
N GLN A 339 5.27 3.35 -29.81
CA GLN A 339 4.32 4.20 -30.52
C GLN A 339 3.07 4.47 -29.66
N ASP A 340 2.54 3.46 -28.96
CA ASP A 340 1.41 3.63 -28.05
C ASP A 340 1.72 4.59 -26.90
N THR A 341 2.96 4.61 -26.41
CA THR A 341 3.40 5.57 -25.38
C THR A 341 3.49 7.00 -25.96
N LEU A 342 4.01 7.17 -27.17
CA LEU A 342 4.01 8.48 -27.86
C LEU A 342 2.58 8.98 -28.13
N ASP A 343 1.68 8.08 -28.52
CA ASP A 343 0.26 8.37 -28.71
C ASP A 343 -0.43 8.77 -27.40
N LEU A 344 -0.05 8.16 -26.28
CA LEU A 344 -0.55 8.54 -24.95
C LEU A 344 -0.15 9.96 -24.56
N ILE A 345 1.10 10.35 -24.84
CA ILE A 345 1.56 11.72 -24.59
C ILE A 345 0.80 12.70 -25.48
N GLU A 346 0.55 12.35 -26.76
CA GLU A 346 -0.29 13.14 -27.64
C GLU A 346 -1.75 13.21 -27.17
N PHE A 347 -2.31 12.10 -26.69
CA PHE A 347 -3.64 12.10 -26.09
C PHE A 347 -3.71 13.05 -24.90
N ALA A 348 -2.71 13.04 -24.02
CA ALA A 348 -2.70 13.90 -22.84
C ALA A 348 -2.45 15.37 -23.21
N ASN A 349 -1.48 15.68 -24.06
CA ASN A 349 -0.95 17.02 -24.27
C ASN A 349 -1.16 17.61 -25.66
N GLY A 350 -1.46 16.77 -26.66
CA GLY A 350 -1.59 17.20 -28.05
C GLY A 350 -2.76 18.17 -28.27
N PRO A 351 -2.67 19.01 -29.32
CA PRO A 351 -3.77 19.91 -29.67
C PRO A 351 -5.03 19.14 -30.07
N ALA A 352 -6.21 19.75 -29.88
CA ALA A 352 -7.51 19.09 -30.13
C ALA A 352 -7.75 18.67 -31.59
N ASP A 353 -6.98 19.14 -32.53
CA ASP A 353 -7.03 18.75 -33.94
C ASP A 353 -6.01 17.66 -34.32
N SER A 354 -5.09 17.29 -33.42
CA SER A 354 -4.21 16.15 -33.62
C SER A 354 -4.95 14.83 -33.52
N THR A 355 -4.33 13.72 -33.91
CA THR A 355 -4.98 12.40 -33.94
C THR A 355 -5.51 11.99 -32.58
N TRP A 356 -4.71 12.04 -31.54
CA TRP A 356 -5.08 11.59 -30.21
C TRP A 356 -5.65 12.72 -29.35
N GLY A 357 -5.23 13.96 -29.52
CA GLY A 357 -5.86 15.12 -28.90
C GLY A 357 -7.32 15.30 -29.29
N ARG A 358 -7.70 14.95 -30.53
CA ARG A 358 -9.09 14.90 -30.98
C ARG A 358 -9.91 13.85 -30.23
N LYS A 359 -9.33 12.67 -29.97
CA LYS A 359 -10.00 11.65 -29.15
C LYS A 359 -10.31 12.14 -27.74
N ARG A 360 -9.35 12.84 -27.12
CA ARG A 360 -9.58 13.50 -25.83
C ARG A 360 -10.69 14.54 -25.91
N ALA A 361 -10.67 15.39 -26.92
CA ALA A 361 -11.69 16.42 -27.14
C ALA A 361 -13.09 15.83 -27.38
N GLU A 362 -13.20 14.77 -28.18
CA GLU A 362 -14.45 14.01 -28.40
C GLU A 362 -15.01 13.43 -27.09
N MET A 363 -14.16 13.10 -26.11
CA MET A 363 -14.55 12.64 -24.78
C MET A 363 -14.92 13.81 -23.84
N GLY A 364 -14.86 15.05 -24.27
CA GLY A 364 -15.30 16.23 -23.52
C GLY A 364 -14.19 17.13 -22.98
N HIS A 365 -12.89 16.81 -23.21
CA HIS A 365 -11.76 17.58 -22.71
C HIS A 365 -10.86 18.11 -23.85
N PRO A 366 -11.18 19.27 -24.44
CA PRO A 366 -10.39 19.82 -25.55
C PRO A 366 -9.01 20.35 -25.15
N GLY A 367 -8.82 20.76 -23.90
CA GLY A 367 -7.54 21.24 -23.38
C GLY A 367 -6.56 20.11 -23.06
N PRO A 368 -5.25 20.40 -22.90
CA PRO A 368 -4.27 19.41 -22.46
C PRO A 368 -4.39 19.12 -20.96
N PHE A 369 -4.08 17.88 -20.57
CA PHE A 369 -3.99 17.47 -19.15
C PHE A 369 -2.65 17.84 -18.49
N LYS A 370 -1.73 18.48 -19.24
CA LYS A 370 -0.43 18.97 -18.73
C LYS A 370 0.46 17.85 -18.17
N LEU A 371 0.53 16.74 -18.85
CA LEU A 371 1.44 15.63 -18.53
C LEU A 371 2.90 16.11 -18.62
N THR A 372 3.69 15.91 -17.56
CA THR A 372 5.10 16.29 -17.46
C THR A 372 6.01 15.12 -17.11
N HIS A 373 5.46 14.06 -16.49
CA HIS A 373 6.18 12.87 -16.04
C HIS A 373 5.51 11.62 -16.58
N LEU A 374 6.32 10.63 -16.96
CA LEU A 374 5.84 9.32 -17.41
C LEU A 374 6.85 8.25 -16.96
N ALA A 375 6.38 7.24 -16.23
CA ALA A 375 7.20 6.11 -15.82
C ALA A 375 7.10 4.95 -16.82
N VAL A 376 8.24 4.29 -17.07
CA VAL A 376 8.33 3.14 -17.97
C VAL A 376 8.79 1.93 -17.19
N GLY A 377 7.92 0.91 -17.09
CA GLY A 377 8.15 -0.30 -16.30
C GLY A 377 7.69 -0.18 -14.85
N ASN A 378 7.65 -1.33 -14.17
CA ASN A 378 7.29 -1.48 -12.76
C ASN A 378 7.91 -2.74 -12.16
N GLU A 379 8.81 -2.57 -11.19
CA GLU A 379 9.37 -3.66 -10.37
C GLU A 379 10.06 -4.78 -11.19
N GLU A 380 10.74 -4.44 -12.25
CA GLU A 380 11.44 -5.43 -13.06
C GLU A 380 12.66 -5.98 -12.31
N THR A 381 12.79 -7.32 -12.36
CA THR A 381 13.88 -8.08 -11.72
C THR A 381 14.96 -8.55 -12.69
N LEU A 382 14.84 -8.19 -13.97
CA LEU A 382 15.82 -8.44 -15.04
C LEU A 382 16.47 -7.10 -15.44
N PRO A 383 17.46 -6.61 -14.71
CA PRO A 383 17.91 -5.22 -14.79
C PRO A 383 18.50 -4.82 -16.15
N ASP A 384 19.29 -5.68 -16.77
CA ASP A 384 19.94 -5.36 -18.05
C ASP A 384 18.93 -5.39 -19.22
N GLU A 385 18.03 -6.36 -19.23
CA GLU A 385 16.93 -6.48 -20.21
C GLU A 385 15.95 -5.30 -20.09
N TYR A 386 15.54 -5.00 -18.87
CA TYR A 386 14.70 -3.83 -18.60
C TYR A 386 15.36 -2.55 -19.10
N PHE A 387 16.62 -2.31 -18.72
CA PHE A 387 17.29 -1.05 -19.02
C PHE A 387 17.54 -0.88 -20.54
N ALA A 388 17.76 -1.97 -21.27
CA ALA A 388 17.82 -1.95 -22.74
C ALA A 388 16.48 -1.46 -23.35
N ARG A 389 15.35 -2.01 -22.90
CA ARG A 389 14.01 -1.58 -23.34
C ARG A 389 13.71 -0.13 -22.94
N PHE A 390 13.92 0.20 -21.65
CA PHE A 390 13.76 1.55 -21.13
C PHE A 390 14.49 2.60 -21.98
N THR A 391 15.72 2.30 -22.40
CA THR A 391 16.54 3.20 -23.22
C THR A 391 15.89 3.48 -24.59
N GLU A 392 15.26 2.48 -25.20
CA GLU A 392 14.55 2.66 -26.49
C GLU A 392 13.29 3.56 -26.31
N PHE A 393 12.49 3.31 -25.27
CA PHE A 393 11.36 4.19 -24.92
C PHE A 393 11.81 5.62 -24.67
N ARG A 394 12.80 5.80 -23.78
CA ARG A 394 13.33 7.11 -23.41
C ARG A 394 13.88 7.87 -24.64
N THR A 395 14.60 7.20 -25.52
CA THR A 395 15.14 7.81 -26.74
C THR A 395 14.02 8.31 -27.64
N ALA A 396 12.99 7.50 -27.88
CA ALA A 396 11.85 7.87 -28.71
C ALA A 396 11.03 9.01 -28.09
N ILE A 397 10.79 8.96 -26.77
CA ILE A 397 10.05 10.02 -26.06
C ILE A 397 10.84 11.33 -26.11
N ASN A 398 12.11 11.33 -25.75
CA ASN A 398 12.94 12.55 -25.73
C ASN A 398 13.09 13.18 -27.12
N ALA A 399 13.11 12.39 -28.19
CA ALA A 399 13.18 12.89 -29.56
C ALA A 399 11.92 13.68 -29.97
N ARG A 400 10.74 13.30 -29.44
CA ARG A 400 9.45 13.91 -29.83
C ARG A 400 8.91 14.85 -28.76
N TYR A 401 9.16 14.56 -27.49
CA TYR A 401 8.63 15.27 -26.30
C TYR A 401 9.74 15.52 -25.26
N PRO A 402 10.70 16.41 -25.55
CA PRO A 402 11.89 16.62 -24.72
C PRO A 402 11.57 17.16 -23.32
N ASP A 403 10.40 17.76 -23.12
CA ASP A 403 9.94 18.30 -21.84
C ASP A 403 9.36 17.25 -20.92
N ILE A 404 9.11 16.02 -21.41
CA ILE A 404 8.63 14.92 -20.56
C ILE A 404 9.79 14.34 -19.78
N THR A 405 9.65 14.26 -18.47
CA THR A 405 10.54 13.51 -17.60
C THR A 405 10.18 12.04 -17.67
N VAL A 406 11.07 11.24 -18.27
CA VAL A 406 10.92 9.77 -18.32
C VAL A 406 11.54 9.20 -17.06
N VAL A 407 10.74 8.50 -16.27
CA VAL A 407 11.14 7.90 -14.99
C VAL A 407 11.53 6.45 -15.22
N GLY A 408 12.74 6.07 -14.78
CA GLY A 408 13.19 4.67 -14.70
C GLY A 408 12.81 4.06 -13.34
N ASN A 409 13.19 2.81 -13.07
CA ASN A 409 12.97 2.21 -11.76
C ASN A 409 14.20 1.46 -11.23
N SER A 410 14.15 1.07 -9.95
CA SER A 410 15.21 0.34 -9.23
C SER A 410 14.85 -1.12 -8.96
N GLY A 411 13.72 -1.61 -9.48
CA GLY A 411 13.17 -2.93 -9.15
C GLY A 411 12.30 -2.92 -7.90
N PRO A 412 11.92 -4.10 -7.38
CA PRO A 412 10.96 -4.24 -6.28
C PRO A 412 11.57 -4.09 -4.88
N ASP A 413 12.90 -4.18 -4.77
CA ASP A 413 13.60 -4.27 -3.48
C ASP A 413 14.24 -2.93 -3.10
N ASP A 414 14.41 -2.71 -1.80
CA ASP A 414 15.09 -1.55 -1.23
C ASP A 414 16.62 -1.65 -1.27
N THR A 415 17.16 -2.83 -1.51
CA THR A 415 18.59 -3.16 -1.56
C THR A 415 18.87 -4.37 -2.46
N GLY A 416 20.14 -4.71 -2.65
CA GLY A 416 20.55 -5.94 -3.32
C GLY A 416 20.93 -5.76 -4.79
N GLY A 417 21.28 -6.89 -5.44
CA GLY A 417 21.93 -6.86 -6.76
C GLY A 417 21.11 -6.21 -7.86
N THR A 418 19.78 -6.40 -7.88
CA THR A 418 18.87 -5.77 -8.85
C THR A 418 18.80 -4.26 -8.63
N PHE A 419 18.60 -3.83 -7.38
CA PHE A 419 18.58 -2.42 -6.97
C PHE A 419 19.89 -1.71 -7.34
N ASP A 420 21.03 -2.27 -6.93
CA ASP A 420 22.34 -1.69 -7.17
C ASP A 420 22.65 -1.58 -8.67
N ARG A 421 22.32 -2.64 -9.43
CA ARG A 421 22.53 -2.66 -10.89
C ARG A 421 21.67 -1.63 -11.61
N LEU A 422 20.39 -1.53 -11.29
CA LEU A 422 19.49 -0.53 -11.89
C LEU A 422 19.90 0.89 -11.53
N TRP A 423 20.29 1.17 -10.28
CA TRP A 423 20.85 2.46 -9.90
C TRP A 423 22.12 2.81 -10.67
N GLN A 424 23.03 1.83 -10.83
CA GLN A 424 24.25 2.02 -11.64
C GLN A 424 23.90 2.41 -13.08
N LEU A 425 23.00 1.68 -13.71
CA LEU A 425 22.59 1.92 -15.11
C LEU A 425 21.90 3.29 -15.27
N ASN A 426 20.98 3.63 -14.38
CA ASN A 426 20.28 4.92 -14.38
C ASN A 426 21.27 6.10 -14.24
N ARG A 427 22.25 6.00 -13.35
CA ARG A 427 23.30 7.04 -13.18
C ARG A 427 24.16 7.16 -14.43
N GLN A 428 24.64 6.05 -14.99
CA GLN A 428 25.50 6.04 -16.19
C GLN A 428 24.81 6.66 -17.42
N ALA A 429 23.52 6.44 -17.56
CA ALA A 429 22.74 6.97 -18.66
C ALA A 429 22.19 8.37 -18.42
N GLY A 430 22.46 9.00 -17.27
CA GLY A 430 21.96 10.33 -16.90
C GLY A 430 20.42 10.37 -16.89
N VAL A 431 19.76 9.35 -16.34
CA VAL A 431 18.31 9.36 -16.11
C VAL A 431 17.99 10.43 -15.05
N LYS A 432 16.93 11.20 -15.26
CA LYS A 432 16.61 12.32 -14.37
C LYS A 432 15.97 11.89 -13.06
N MET A 433 15.18 10.82 -13.08
CA MET A 433 14.39 10.33 -11.93
C MET A 433 14.27 8.81 -11.94
N VAL A 434 14.37 8.20 -10.76
CA VAL A 434 14.30 6.74 -10.54
C VAL A 434 13.21 6.46 -9.53
N ASP A 435 12.32 5.51 -9.85
CA ASP A 435 11.24 5.01 -9.02
C ASP A 435 11.78 3.93 -8.07
N GLU A 436 11.59 4.10 -6.77
CA GLU A 436 11.95 3.16 -5.71
C GLU A 436 10.70 2.66 -4.98
N HIS A 437 10.72 1.39 -4.51
CA HIS A 437 9.61 0.76 -3.81
C HIS A 437 10.06 0.13 -2.49
N TYR A 438 9.29 0.37 -1.39
CA TYR A 438 9.59 -0.17 -0.05
C TYR A 438 8.33 -0.65 0.67
N TYR A 439 8.23 -1.96 0.86
CA TYR A 439 7.22 -2.58 1.71
C TYR A 439 7.92 -3.34 2.83
N ASN A 440 8.08 -2.68 3.98
CA ASN A 440 8.93 -3.17 5.05
C ASN A 440 8.26 -3.09 6.44
N SER A 441 8.94 -3.62 7.45
CA SER A 441 8.48 -3.56 8.85
C SER A 441 8.51 -2.14 9.40
N PRO A 442 7.75 -1.84 10.48
CA PRO A 442 7.84 -0.57 11.17
C PRO A 442 9.26 -0.19 11.62
N SER A 443 10.04 -1.16 12.10
CA SER A 443 11.43 -0.93 12.51
C SER A 443 12.31 -0.49 11.36
N TRP A 444 12.15 -1.09 10.16
CA TRP A 444 12.90 -0.67 8.98
C TRP A 444 12.68 0.82 8.67
N PHE A 445 11.43 1.30 8.72
CA PHE A 445 11.12 2.72 8.48
C PHE A 445 11.74 3.66 9.53
N LEU A 446 11.77 3.25 10.80
CA LEU A 446 12.45 4.00 11.87
C LEU A 446 13.97 4.03 11.69
N GLU A 447 14.56 2.89 11.31
CA GLU A 447 16.01 2.72 11.10
C GLU A 447 16.53 3.40 9.84
N ASN A 448 15.71 3.54 8.78
CA ASN A 448 16.08 4.09 7.48
C ASN A 448 15.65 5.56 7.27
N ASN A 449 15.38 6.31 8.33
CA ASN A 449 15.06 7.74 8.23
C ASN A 449 16.17 8.57 7.56
N ASP A 450 17.42 8.15 7.63
CA ASP A 450 18.61 8.80 7.07
C ASP A 450 19.05 8.23 5.70
N ARG A 451 18.28 7.28 5.14
CA ARG A 451 18.58 6.61 3.87
C ARG A 451 19.09 7.54 2.78
N TYR A 452 18.41 8.65 2.58
CA TYR A 452 18.73 9.61 1.51
C TYR A 452 19.80 10.63 1.87
N ASP A 453 20.31 10.66 3.11
CA ASP A 453 21.35 11.61 3.55
C ASP A 453 22.65 11.40 2.76
N SER A 454 22.94 10.15 2.31
CA SER A 454 24.14 9.77 1.56
C SER A 454 23.98 9.79 0.03
N TYR A 455 22.77 10.04 -0.52
CA TYR A 455 22.56 10.03 -1.96
C TYR A 455 23.25 11.20 -2.65
N ASP A 456 23.76 10.97 -3.88
CA ASP A 456 24.38 12.00 -4.71
C ASP A 456 23.37 13.09 -5.08
N ARG A 457 23.62 14.31 -4.59
CA ARG A 457 22.77 15.50 -4.83
C ARG A 457 22.77 15.95 -6.30
N THR A 458 23.77 15.55 -7.10
CA THR A 458 23.91 15.89 -8.53
C THR A 458 23.40 14.79 -9.45
N GLY A 459 23.15 13.59 -8.92
CA GLY A 459 22.65 12.41 -9.64
C GLY A 459 21.15 12.44 -9.92
N PRO A 460 20.59 11.31 -10.37
CA PRO A 460 19.15 11.13 -10.55
C PRO A 460 18.39 11.43 -9.27
N LYS A 461 17.20 12.01 -9.42
CA LYS A 461 16.28 12.24 -8.31
C LYS A 461 15.46 11.01 -8.00
N VAL A 462 14.97 10.90 -6.78
CA VAL A 462 14.13 9.80 -6.33
C VAL A 462 12.66 10.17 -6.50
N PHE A 463 11.93 9.27 -7.10
CA PHE A 463 10.51 9.08 -6.97
C PHE A 463 10.29 7.84 -6.10
N LEU A 464 9.86 8.01 -4.86
CA LEU A 464 9.44 6.89 -4.02
C LEU A 464 7.98 6.56 -4.37
N GLY A 465 7.80 5.75 -5.42
CA GLY A 465 6.52 5.56 -6.08
C GLY A 465 5.57 4.63 -5.34
N GLU A 466 6.11 3.73 -4.52
CA GLU A 466 5.33 2.86 -3.65
C GLU A 466 6.06 2.66 -2.32
N TYR A 467 5.39 2.99 -1.20
CA TYR A 467 5.90 2.62 0.10
C TYR A 467 4.76 2.47 1.11
N ALA A 468 4.92 1.53 2.02
CA ALA A 468 4.12 1.40 3.22
C ALA A 468 4.81 0.51 4.26
N SER A 469 4.58 0.79 5.54
CA SER A 469 4.86 -0.14 6.62
C SER A 469 3.81 -1.26 6.61
N GLN A 470 4.26 -2.53 6.63
CA GLN A 470 3.39 -3.70 6.51
C GLN A 470 2.45 -3.83 7.71
N ASP A 471 1.15 -3.67 7.50
CA ASP A 471 -0.02 -3.62 8.36
C ASP A 471 -0.60 -2.18 8.48
N ASN A 472 -1.78 -2.04 9.14
CA ASN A 472 -2.50 -0.76 9.27
C ASN A 472 -2.71 -0.32 10.74
N THR A 473 -1.82 -0.71 11.66
CA THR A 473 -1.85 -0.22 13.03
C THR A 473 -1.34 1.22 13.14
N PHE A 474 -1.58 1.86 14.27
CA PHE A 474 -1.03 3.21 14.47
C PHE A 474 0.50 3.22 14.56
N PHE A 475 1.12 2.13 15.02
CA PHE A 475 2.58 2.03 15.05
C PHE A 475 3.19 1.99 13.64
N ASN A 476 2.51 1.35 12.68
CA ASN A 476 2.89 1.43 11.27
C ASN A 476 2.86 2.89 10.78
N ALA A 477 1.78 3.61 11.04
CA ALA A 477 1.65 5.01 10.67
C ALA A 477 2.68 5.93 11.34
N LEU A 478 3.05 5.66 12.60
CA LEU A 478 4.12 6.39 13.31
C LEU A 478 5.48 6.17 12.67
N SER A 479 5.80 4.92 12.29
CA SER A 479 7.07 4.59 11.63
C SER A 479 7.18 5.24 10.24
N GLU A 480 6.09 5.25 9.49
CA GLU A 480 5.99 5.99 8.21
C GLU A 480 6.16 7.50 8.43
N ALA A 481 5.51 8.07 9.44
CA ALA A 481 5.67 9.49 9.78
C ALA A 481 7.14 9.84 10.12
N ALA A 482 7.82 8.98 10.87
CA ALA A 482 9.24 9.14 11.17
C ALA A 482 10.08 9.14 9.89
N PHE A 483 9.84 8.19 8.97
CA PHE A 483 10.50 8.11 7.67
C PHE A 483 10.23 9.35 6.81
N MET A 484 9.00 9.86 6.79
CA MET A 484 8.61 11.07 6.04
C MET A 484 9.39 12.31 6.50
N THR A 485 9.82 12.38 7.77
CA THR A 485 10.72 13.47 8.20
C THR A 485 12.07 13.42 7.49
N GLY A 486 12.55 12.23 7.16
CA GLY A 486 13.75 11.99 6.35
C GLY A 486 13.56 12.36 4.89
N LEU A 487 12.39 12.04 4.31
CA LEU A 487 12.04 12.43 2.94
C LEU A 487 12.10 13.96 2.77
N GLU A 488 11.42 14.70 3.64
CA GLU A 488 11.42 16.17 3.60
C GLU A 488 12.82 16.75 3.83
N ARG A 489 13.58 16.21 4.80
CA ARG A 489 14.96 16.67 5.04
C ARG A 489 15.82 16.54 3.78
N ASN A 490 15.54 15.58 2.93
CA ASN A 490 16.23 15.27 1.69
C ASN A 490 15.45 15.68 0.42
N ALA A 491 14.64 16.73 0.48
CA ALA A 491 13.83 17.20 -0.65
C ALA A 491 14.62 17.65 -1.89
N ASP A 492 15.94 17.80 -1.80
CA ASP A 492 16.83 18.01 -2.95
C ASP A 492 17.15 16.71 -3.70
N VAL A 493 16.91 15.55 -3.10
CA VAL A 493 17.02 14.20 -3.69
C VAL A 493 15.65 13.61 -3.96
N VAL A 494 14.79 13.50 -2.92
CA VAL A 494 13.44 12.95 -3.04
C VAL A 494 12.51 14.03 -3.56
N LYS A 495 12.02 13.84 -4.79
CA LYS A 495 11.13 14.81 -5.43
C LYS A 495 9.66 14.42 -5.35
N LEU A 496 9.38 13.12 -5.42
CA LEU A 496 8.03 12.59 -5.37
C LEU A 496 7.98 11.41 -4.41
N ALA A 497 6.88 11.26 -3.66
CA ALA A 497 6.62 10.12 -2.79
C ALA A 497 5.12 9.82 -2.71
N SER A 498 4.72 8.55 -2.81
CA SER A 498 3.34 8.10 -2.69
C SER A 498 3.20 6.83 -1.84
N TYR A 499 2.32 6.90 -0.84
CA TYR A 499 1.87 5.72 -0.10
C TYR A 499 1.08 4.79 -1.02
N ALA A 500 1.26 3.49 -0.88
CA ALA A 500 0.63 2.47 -1.71
C ALA A 500 0.17 1.25 -0.90
N PRO A 501 -0.96 0.60 -1.30
CA PRO A 501 -2.03 1.07 -2.19
C PRO A 501 -2.98 2.11 -1.58
N LEU A 502 -3.76 2.77 -2.45
CA LEU A 502 -4.65 3.87 -2.03
C LEU A 502 -5.98 3.40 -1.44
N LEU A 503 -6.64 2.41 -2.05
CA LEU A 503 -8.03 2.04 -1.78
C LEU A 503 -8.20 0.54 -1.59
N SER A 504 -8.97 0.13 -0.56
CA SER A 504 -9.32 -1.27 -0.31
C SER A 504 -10.79 -1.45 0.02
N ASN A 505 -11.49 -2.28 -0.76
CA ASN A 505 -12.82 -2.78 -0.39
C ASN A 505 -12.66 -3.89 0.63
N GLU A 506 -13.25 -3.72 1.83
CA GLU A 506 -13.05 -4.62 2.98
C GLU A 506 -13.44 -6.09 2.74
N ASP A 507 -14.37 -6.35 1.80
CA ASP A 507 -14.81 -7.71 1.45
C ASP A 507 -13.91 -8.40 0.40
N TYR A 508 -12.94 -7.69 -0.20
CA TYR A 508 -12.13 -8.18 -1.32
C TYR A 508 -10.62 -7.99 -1.13
N VAL A 509 -10.16 -8.07 0.10
CA VAL A 509 -8.78 -7.80 0.47
C VAL A 509 -7.87 -8.92 -0.01
N GLN A 510 -6.93 -8.59 -0.90
CA GLN A 510 -5.84 -9.46 -1.37
C GLN A 510 -4.47 -8.96 -0.93
N TRP A 511 -4.38 -7.67 -0.61
CA TRP A 511 -3.18 -6.99 -0.18
C TRP A 511 -3.47 -6.04 0.98
N ARG A 512 -2.55 -5.97 1.92
CA ARG A 512 -2.45 -4.97 3.00
C ARG A 512 -0.99 -4.50 3.08
N PRO A 513 -0.73 -3.29 3.52
CA PRO A 513 -1.63 -2.25 4.03
C PRO A 513 -2.34 -1.43 2.94
N ASP A 514 -3.38 -0.67 3.33
CA ASP A 514 -4.11 0.23 2.44
C ASP A 514 -4.42 1.56 3.13
N MET A 515 -4.44 2.67 2.37
CA MET A 515 -4.63 4.01 2.94
C MET A 515 -6.09 4.28 3.31
N ILE A 516 -7.02 4.00 2.39
CA ILE A 516 -8.45 4.28 2.55
C ILE A 516 -9.23 2.98 2.37
N TRP A 517 -10.00 2.64 3.38
CA TRP A 517 -10.85 1.47 3.41
C TRP A 517 -12.31 1.84 3.09
N PHE A 518 -13.05 0.94 2.49
CA PHE A 518 -14.44 1.16 2.15
C PHE A 518 -15.24 -0.14 1.98
N ASN A 519 -16.56 0.01 2.00
CA ASN A 519 -17.52 -0.99 1.56
C ASN A 519 -18.54 -0.33 0.59
N ASN A 520 -19.66 -0.95 0.34
CA ASN A 520 -20.64 -0.41 -0.63
C ASN A 520 -21.32 0.90 -0.17
N HIS A 521 -21.19 1.33 1.08
CA HIS A 521 -21.94 2.48 1.61
C HIS A 521 -21.12 3.44 2.48
N ALA A 522 -19.95 3.03 2.94
CA ALA A 522 -19.10 3.82 3.81
C ALA A 522 -17.64 3.80 3.36
N SER A 523 -16.86 4.80 3.80
CA SER A 523 -15.41 4.84 3.63
C SER A 523 -14.74 5.47 4.83
N TRP A 524 -13.54 5.02 5.19
CA TRP A 524 -12.76 5.54 6.30
C TRP A 524 -11.26 5.53 5.98
N GLY A 525 -10.53 6.47 6.59
CA GLY A 525 -9.08 6.52 6.48
C GLY A 525 -8.41 5.64 7.54
N SER A 526 -7.37 4.91 7.18
CA SER A 526 -6.49 4.23 8.13
C SER A 526 -5.73 5.25 9.00
N ALA A 527 -4.94 4.78 9.96
CA ALA A 527 -4.03 5.64 10.71
C ALA A 527 -3.00 6.29 9.78
N SER A 528 -2.49 5.53 8.79
CA SER A 528 -1.58 6.05 7.75
C SER A 528 -2.22 7.16 6.91
N TYR A 529 -3.52 7.08 6.59
CA TYR A 529 -4.24 8.17 5.92
C TYR A 529 -4.17 9.48 6.70
N GLU A 530 -4.37 9.44 8.01
CA GLU A 530 -4.32 10.66 8.85
C GLU A 530 -2.91 11.24 8.93
N VAL A 531 -1.87 10.39 8.97
CA VAL A 531 -0.47 10.82 8.90
C VAL A 531 -0.17 11.46 7.53
N GLN A 532 -0.47 10.76 6.42
CA GLN A 532 -0.24 11.27 5.06
C GLN A 532 -0.94 12.62 4.87
N LYS A 533 -2.20 12.73 5.34
CA LYS A 533 -2.98 13.96 5.25
C LYS A 533 -2.33 15.13 6.02
N LEU A 534 -1.77 14.88 7.19
CA LEU A 534 -1.05 15.91 7.94
C LEU A 534 0.18 16.38 7.20
N PHE A 535 1.02 15.48 6.69
CA PHE A 535 2.21 15.85 5.93
C PHE A 535 1.85 16.59 4.64
N MET A 536 0.96 16.04 3.81
CA MET A 536 0.54 16.60 2.53
C MET A 536 -0.09 18.00 2.67
N ASN A 537 -0.80 18.28 3.77
CA ASN A 537 -1.39 19.59 4.03
C ASN A 537 -0.45 20.56 4.77
N ASN A 538 0.79 20.16 5.08
CA ASN A 538 1.77 20.96 5.82
C ASN A 538 3.19 20.83 5.25
N VAL A 539 3.35 20.68 3.94
CA VAL A 539 4.65 20.43 3.31
C VAL A 539 5.63 21.57 3.59
N GLY A 540 5.27 22.80 3.29
CA GLY A 540 6.14 23.98 3.32
C GLY A 540 6.98 24.12 2.04
N ASP A 541 7.63 25.28 1.86
CA ASP A 541 8.34 25.64 0.61
C ASP A 541 9.83 25.28 0.65
N HIS A 542 10.39 25.15 1.84
CA HIS A 542 11.78 24.72 2.03
C HIS A 542 12.04 24.20 3.43
N VAL A 543 13.02 23.34 3.52
CA VAL A 543 13.56 22.84 4.79
C VAL A 543 14.26 23.98 5.54
N VAL A 544 14.08 24.01 6.85
CA VAL A 544 14.87 24.86 7.76
C VAL A 544 15.84 23.95 8.51
N PRO A 545 17.16 24.19 8.39
CA PRO A 545 18.15 23.36 9.06
C PRO A 545 17.87 23.23 10.56
N SER A 546 17.81 22.01 11.05
CA SER A 546 17.51 21.70 12.44
C SER A 546 18.17 20.39 12.86
N THR A 547 18.48 20.28 14.14
CA THR A 547 19.04 19.07 14.76
C THR A 547 18.28 18.72 16.02
N ALA A 548 18.08 17.43 16.26
CA ALA A 548 17.64 16.91 17.52
C ALA A 548 18.79 16.21 18.22
N SER A 549 18.93 16.40 19.54
CA SER A 549 19.87 15.66 20.37
C SER A 549 19.12 15.06 21.55
N ALA A 550 19.31 13.79 21.80
CA ALA A 550 18.82 13.12 22.99
C ALA A 550 19.83 13.20 24.13
N THR A 551 19.37 13.04 25.38
CA THR A 551 20.27 12.70 26.49
C THR A 551 20.77 11.28 26.24
N PRO A 552 22.09 11.01 26.17
CA PRO A 552 22.61 9.69 25.86
C PRO A 552 22.04 8.64 26.83
N SER A 553 21.32 7.65 26.32
CA SER A 553 21.04 6.43 27.09
C SER A 553 22.08 5.37 26.73
N ALA A 554 22.43 4.50 27.69
CA ALA A 554 23.29 3.36 27.39
C ALA A 554 22.54 2.41 26.43
N GLU A 555 23.13 2.12 25.29
CA GLU A 555 22.55 1.20 24.31
C GLU A 555 22.44 -0.21 24.87
N ALA A 556 21.26 -0.81 24.80
CA ALA A 556 21.03 -2.16 25.34
C ALA A 556 21.71 -3.22 24.48
N PRO A 557 22.39 -4.20 25.07
CA PRO A 557 22.94 -5.33 24.31
C PRO A 557 21.82 -6.20 23.73
N ILE A 558 22.13 -6.98 22.68
CA ILE A 558 21.22 -8.02 22.19
C ILE A 558 21.00 -9.02 23.30
N SER A 559 19.74 -9.20 23.70
CA SER A 559 19.33 -10.18 24.70
C SER A 559 18.21 -11.06 24.17
N GLY A 560 18.10 -12.29 24.63
CA GLY A 560 17.01 -13.18 24.29
C GLY A 560 17.34 -14.67 24.31
N ALA A 561 16.29 -15.45 24.23
CA ALA A 561 16.31 -16.89 24.07
C ALA A 561 16.81 -17.31 22.69
N ILE A 562 16.84 -18.62 22.42
CA ILE A 562 17.21 -19.17 21.12
C ILE A 562 16.02 -19.82 20.42
N GLY A 563 16.14 -20.11 19.12
CA GLY A 563 15.11 -20.82 18.36
C GLY A 563 15.66 -21.65 17.20
N LEU A 564 14.85 -22.61 16.76
CA LEU A 564 15.04 -23.37 15.53
C LEU A 564 13.83 -23.14 14.63
N SER A 565 14.05 -23.00 13.33
CA SER A 565 12.95 -22.68 12.42
C SER A 565 13.18 -23.24 11.01
N THR A 566 12.09 -23.37 10.25
CA THR A 566 12.15 -23.68 8.82
C THR A 566 11.16 -22.80 8.04
N TRP A 567 11.49 -22.57 6.78
CA TRP A 567 10.63 -21.96 5.80
C TRP A 567 10.54 -22.87 4.57
N ALA A 568 9.34 -23.37 4.29
CA ALA A 568 9.08 -24.29 3.18
C ALA A 568 10.13 -25.43 3.06
N THR A 569 10.53 -26.03 4.19
CA THR A 569 11.65 -26.97 4.30
C THR A 569 11.44 -27.94 5.45
N ALA A 570 11.70 -29.22 5.23
CA ALA A 570 11.89 -30.23 6.30
C ALA A 570 13.35 -30.27 6.71
N ALA A 571 13.61 -30.20 8.01
CA ALA A 571 14.98 -30.18 8.56
C ALA A 571 15.09 -30.97 9.86
N ILE A 572 16.34 -31.36 10.15
CA ILE A 572 16.76 -32.05 11.38
C ILE A 572 17.70 -31.12 12.14
N TYR A 573 17.52 -31.04 13.45
CA TYR A 573 18.40 -30.32 14.37
C TYR A 573 18.88 -31.26 15.47
N ASP A 574 20.13 -31.06 15.90
CA ASP A 574 20.76 -31.86 16.90
C ASP A 574 21.87 -31.10 17.65
N ASP A 575 22.31 -31.63 18.79
CA ASP A 575 23.44 -31.09 19.57
C ASP A 575 23.35 -29.58 19.85
N VAL A 576 22.20 -29.10 20.31
CA VAL A 576 22.00 -27.66 20.63
C VAL A 576 22.66 -27.33 21.97
N THR A 577 23.59 -26.37 21.95
CA THR A 577 24.23 -25.88 23.17
C THR A 577 24.28 -24.35 23.21
N VAL A 578 24.06 -23.77 24.39
CA VAL A 578 24.26 -22.34 24.64
C VAL A 578 25.23 -22.17 25.79
N THR A 579 26.31 -21.45 25.55
CA THR A 579 27.35 -21.18 26.53
C THR A 579 27.50 -19.67 26.73
N GLY A 580 27.44 -19.21 27.96
CA GLY A 580 27.64 -17.80 28.29
C GLY A 580 29.10 -17.35 28.17
N ALA A 581 29.35 -16.05 28.24
CA ALA A 581 30.69 -15.44 28.04
C ALA A 581 31.76 -15.98 29.01
N SER A 582 31.39 -16.36 30.23
CA SER A 582 32.33 -16.94 31.23
C SER A 582 32.53 -18.45 31.05
N GLY A 583 31.94 -19.08 30.01
CA GLY A 583 32.02 -20.50 29.74
C GLY A 583 30.98 -21.35 30.50
N GLN A 584 30.04 -20.73 31.23
CA GLN A 584 28.94 -21.46 31.88
C GLN A 584 27.96 -22.01 30.85
N ALA A 585 27.50 -23.25 31.04
CA ALA A 585 26.43 -23.82 30.22
C ALA A 585 25.10 -23.17 30.61
N LEU A 586 24.42 -22.55 29.64
CA LEU A 586 23.11 -21.93 29.81
C LEU A 586 22.00 -22.89 29.35
N PHE A 587 22.27 -23.67 28.29
CA PHE A 587 21.33 -24.63 27.74
C PHE A 587 22.07 -25.76 27.02
N ALA A 588 21.49 -26.96 27.06
CA ALA A 588 21.94 -28.08 26.23
C ALA A 588 20.74 -29.02 25.95
N ASP A 589 20.68 -29.51 24.72
CA ASP A 589 19.74 -30.52 24.30
C ASP A 589 20.33 -31.35 23.15
N ASP A 590 20.50 -32.64 23.42
CA ASP A 590 20.93 -33.66 22.46
C ASP A 590 19.75 -34.53 21.98
N PHE A 591 18.53 -34.11 22.33
CA PHE A 591 17.28 -34.76 21.95
C PHE A 591 17.21 -36.28 22.26
N SER A 592 18.00 -36.74 23.23
CA SER A 592 17.93 -38.12 23.75
C SER A 592 16.64 -38.36 24.57
N GLY A 593 15.94 -37.30 24.96
CA GLY A 593 14.69 -37.30 25.74
C GLY A 593 13.46 -36.85 24.93
N THR A 594 12.69 -35.95 25.55
CA THR A 594 11.49 -35.36 24.96
C THR A 594 11.80 -33.91 24.48
N ASP A 595 10.83 -33.27 23.83
CA ASP A 595 10.95 -31.85 23.39
C ASP A 595 10.36 -30.85 24.42
N GLU A 596 10.21 -31.22 25.67
CA GLU A 596 9.60 -30.39 26.74
C GLU A 596 10.34 -29.06 26.99
N LYS A 597 11.62 -28.98 26.63
CA LYS A 597 12.41 -27.76 26.72
C LYS A 597 12.03 -26.70 25.67
N TRP A 598 11.25 -27.10 24.64
CA TRP A 598 10.95 -26.27 23.47
C TRP A 598 9.49 -25.83 23.44
N THR A 599 9.28 -24.54 23.23
CA THR A 599 7.95 -23.95 23.01
C THR A 599 7.68 -23.85 21.52
N LYS A 600 6.59 -24.48 21.05
CA LYS A 600 6.19 -24.51 19.63
C LYS A 600 5.28 -23.31 19.33
N SER A 601 5.53 -22.63 18.20
CA SER A 601 4.69 -21.52 17.70
C SER A 601 3.34 -21.97 17.12
N GLY A 602 3.12 -23.28 17.00
CA GLY A 602 1.88 -23.84 16.42
C GLY A 602 1.97 -24.09 14.91
N ARG A 603 3.09 -23.76 14.25
CA ARG A 603 3.34 -24.03 12.83
C ARG A 603 4.38 -25.13 12.67
N GLY A 604 4.28 -25.94 11.59
CA GLY A 604 5.14 -27.07 11.31
C GLY A 604 4.82 -28.31 12.14
N ALA A 605 5.46 -29.42 11.79
CA ALA A 605 5.31 -30.74 12.43
C ALA A 605 6.61 -31.14 13.13
N TRP A 606 6.75 -30.76 14.40
CA TRP A 606 7.93 -30.93 15.22
C TRP A 606 7.84 -32.12 16.16
N ASN A 607 8.81 -33.06 16.06
CA ASN A 607 8.91 -34.25 16.91
C ASN A 607 10.37 -34.64 17.15
N VAL A 608 10.66 -35.23 18.29
CA VAL A 608 11.93 -35.95 18.51
C VAL A 608 11.87 -37.32 17.80
N VAL A 609 12.82 -37.56 16.90
CA VAL A 609 12.92 -38.80 16.13
C VAL A 609 14.37 -39.27 16.11
N ASN A 610 14.62 -40.45 16.61
CA ASN A 610 15.96 -41.08 16.66
C ASN A 610 17.06 -40.21 17.30
N GLY A 611 16.71 -39.49 18.35
CA GLY A 611 17.67 -38.64 19.08
C GLY A 611 17.96 -37.30 18.38
N ALA A 612 17.09 -36.83 17.51
CA ALA A 612 17.20 -35.53 16.87
C ALA A 612 15.83 -34.81 16.81
N TYR A 613 15.80 -33.50 16.73
CA TYR A 613 14.57 -32.71 16.61
C TYR A 613 14.24 -32.45 15.15
N VAL A 614 13.13 -32.97 14.69
CA VAL A 614 12.75 -32.99 13.28
C VAL A 614 11.52 -32.13 13.04
N GLN A 615 11.64 -31.19 12.13
CA GLN A 615 10.52 -30.53 11.48
C GLN A 615 10.27 -31.27 10.13
N SER A 616 9.13 -31.97 10.00
CA SER A 616 8.84 -32.87 8.88
C SER A 616 7.92 -32.30 7.80
N ASP A 617 7.25 -31.17 8.03
CA ASP A 617 6.34 -30.54 7.08
C ASP A 617 7.10 -29.57 6.15
N ALA A 618 7.47 -30.04 4.96
CA ALA A 618 8.19 -29.24 3.95
C ALA A 618 7.36 -28.12 3.31
N ALA A 619 6.07 -28.01 3.63
CA ALA A 619 5.21 -26.91 3.15
C ALA A 619 5.03 -25.81 4.22
N ALA A 620 5.38 -26.08 5.48
CA ALA A 620 5.23 -25.12 6.55
C ALA A 620 6.19 -23.93 6.39
N GLU A 621 5.67 -22.73 6.52
CA GLU A 621 6.42 -21.49 6.55
C GLU A 621 6.38 -20.90 7.97
N ASP A 622 7.47 -20.23 8.38
CA ASP A 622 7.61 -19.62 9.71
C ASP A 622 7.40 -20.62 10.87
N ALA A 623 7.96 -21.83 10.71
CA ALA A 623 7.82 -22.91 11.68
C ALA A 623 8.86 -22.75 12.80
N LEU A 624 8.61 -21.84 13.75
CA LEU A 624 9.53 -21.48 14.83
C LEU A 624 9.22 -22.29 16.11
N VAL A 625 10.28 -22.81 16.74
CA VAL A 625 10.28 -23.30 18.13
C VAL A 625 11.37 -22.59 18.92
N THR A 626 11.13 -22.31 20.21
CA THR A 626 12.02 -21.51 21.05
C THR A 626 12.36 -22.19 22.35
N ALA A 627 13.56 -21.96 22.88
CA ALA A 627 14.00 -22.47 24.18
C ALA A 627 14.93 -21.47 24.87
N GLY A 628 14.97 -21.50 26.19
CA GLY A 628 15.89 -20.70 27.01
C GLY A 628 15.24 -19.46 27.62
N ASP A 629 16.08 -18.51 28.06
CA ASP A 629 15.66 -17.32 28.81
C ASP A 629 15.85 -16.05 27.99
N ARG A 630 14.85 -15.19 28.00
CA ARG A 630 14.83 -13.91 27.25
C ARG A 630 15.89 -12.90 27.76
N THR A 631 16.47 -13.14 28.93
CA THR A 631 17.50 -12.26 29.52
C THR A 631 18.92 -12.66 29.15
N TRP A 632 19.14 -13.75 28.40
CA TRP A 632 20.47 -14.16 28.00
C TRP A 632 21.17 -13.11 27.16
N GLN A 633 22.42 -12.81 27.53
CA GLN A 633 23.29 -11.87 26.84
C GLN A 633 24.67 -12.49 26.70
N ASP A 634 25.50 -12.03 25.79
CA ASP A 634 26.88 -12.43 25.62
C ASP A 634 27.09 -13.94 25.60
N TYR A 635 26.38 -14.64 24.73
CA TYR A 635 26.41 -16.08 24.63
C TYR A 635 26.90 -16.62 23.28
N THR A 636 27.25 -17.89 23.24
CA THR A 636 27.53 -18.66 22.03
C THR A 636 26.50 -19.77 21.90
N LEU A 637 25.77 -19.78 20.79
CA LEU A 637 24.85 -20.84 20.37
C LEU A 637 25.56 -21.73 19.36
N ASN A 638 25.56 -23.07 19.58
CA ASN A 638 25.94 -24.05 18.58
C ASN A 638 24.77 -24.98 18.33
N VAL A 639 24.62 -25.41 17.07
CA VAL A 639 23.61 -26.38 16.65
C VAL A 639 24.07 -27.12 15.40
N LYS A 640 23.78 -28.43 15.32
CA LYS A 640 23.88 -29.18 14.08
C LYS A 640 22.55 -29.15 13.33
N ALA A 641 22.58 -28.81 12.04
CA ALA A 641 21.37 -28.72 11.24
C ALA A 641 21.54 -29.42 9.88
N THR A 642 20.50 -30.13 9.45
CA THR A 642 20.47 -30.87 8.18
C THR A 642 19.17 -30.60 7.45
N LYS A 643 19.25 -30.04 6.25
CA LYS A 643 18.09 -29.94 5.34
C LYS A 643 17.76 -31.35 4.84
N GLN A 644 16.50 -31.79 4.97
CA GLN A 644 16.00 -33.04 4.41
C GLN A 644 15.38 -32.84 3.02
N SER A 645 14.46 -31.89 2.88
CA SER A 645 13.74 -31.62 1.63
C SER A 645 13.13 -30.21 1.69
N GLY A 646 12.56 -29.75 0.59
CA GLY A 646 11.88 -28.45 0.52
C GLY A 646 12.66 -27.43 -0.32
N ARG A 647 12.03 -26.27 -0.53
CA ARG A 647 12.55 -25.25 -1.45
C ARG A 647 13.74 -24.49 -0.86
N GLU A 648 13.73 -24.26 0.46
CA GLU A 648 14.70 -23.41 1.16
C GLU A 648 15.65 -24.25 2.03
N GLY A 649 16.43 -23.60 2.86
CA GLY A 649 17.29 -24.26 3.82
C GLY A 649 16.67 -24.32 5.22
N PHE A 650 17.47 -24.10 6.24
CA PHE A 650 17.04 -24.11 7.64
C PHE A 650 17.43 -22.79 8.34
N LEU A 651 16.77 -22.49 9.46
CA LEU A 651 16.97 -21.24 10.18
C LEU A 651 17.32 -21.50 11.65
N VAL A 652 18.20 -20.64 12.18
CA VAL A 652 18.63 -20.64 13.58
C VAL A 652 18.37 -19.25 14.18
N ALA A 653 17.49 -19.19 15.17
CA ALA A 653 17.11 -17.93 15.82
C ALA A 653 17.90 -17.67 17.11
N PHE A 654 18.17 -16.40 17.37
CA PHE A 654 18.87 -15.91 18.57
C PHE A 654 18.30 -14.53 18.96
N GLY A 655 18.57 -14.08 20.19
CA GLY A 655 18.01 -12.84 20.69
C GLY A 655 16.48 -12.84 20.73
N VAL A 656 15.85 -14.00 20.95
CA VAL A 656 14.40 -14.17 20.87
C VAL A 656 13.73 -13.57 22.09
N GLN A 657 12.91 -12.55 21.88
CA GLN A 657 12.06 -11.95 22.91
C GLN A 657 10.64 -12.55 22.89
N ASP A 658 10.10 -12.75 21.71
CA ASP A 658 8.80 -13.40 21.43
C ASP A 658 8.75 -13.89 19.96
N THR A 659 7.57 -14.31 19.49
CA THR A 659 7.39 -14.83 18.12
C THR A 659 7.43 -13.76 17.02
N GLY A 660 7.46 -12.48 17.39
CA GLY A 660 7.56 -11.33 16.47
C GLY A 660 8.86 -10.54 16.62
N ASN A 661 9.67 -10.80 17.65
CA ASN A 661 10.87 -10.01 17.98
C ASN A 661 12.06 -10.95 18.23
N TYR A 662 12.92 -11.11 17.22
CA TYR A 662 14.07 -11.99 17.24
C TYR A 662 15.02 -11.69 16.08
N TYR A 663 16.21 -12.29 16.11
CA TYR A 663 17.10 -12.44 14.97
C TYR A 663 17.07 -13.89 14.52
N TRP A 664 17.15 -14.15 13.22
CA TRP A 664 17.47 -15.49 12.74
C TRP A 664 18.49 -15.47 11.60
N TRP A 665 19.26 -16.50 11.53
CA TRP A 665 20.12 -16.76 10.40
C TRP A 665 19.38 -17.72 9.46
N ASN A 666 18.90 -17.18 8.36
CA ASN A 666 18.21 -17.89 7.29
C ASN A 666 19.27 -18.46 6.34
N LEU A 667 19.60 -19.73 6.51
CA LEU A 667 20.58 -20.44 5.73
C LEU A 667 19.90 -21.13 4.54
N GLY A 668 20.20 -20.71 3.29
CA GLY A 668 19.59 -21.22 2.08
C GLY A 668 18.15 -20.71 1.85
N GLY A 669 17.86 -19.47 2.21
CA GLY A 669 16.60 -18.81 1.93
C GLY A 669 16.40 -18.46 0.44
N TRP A 670 15.24 -17.86 0.12
CA TRP A 670 14.85 -17.44 -1.23
C TRP A 670 15.03 -18.53 -2.29
N ASN A 671 14.39 -19.69 -2.08
CA ASN A 671 14.52 -20.89 -2.92
C ASN A 671 15.96 -21.42 -2.99
N ASN A 672 16.66 -21.36 -1.86
CA ASN A 672 18.05 -21.80 -1.72
C ASN A 672 19.03 -21.08 -2.65
N THR A 673 18.84 -19.77 -2.83
CA THR A 673 19.71 -18.94 -3.68
C THR A 673 20.68 -18.08 -2.89
N ARG A 674 20.34 -17.74 -1.62
CA ARG A 674 21.17 -16.93 -0.72
C ARG A 674 20.97 -17.32 0.74
N SER A 675 21.88 -16.91 1.60
CA SER A 675 21.73 -16.94 3.06
C SER A 675 21.78 -15.53 3.61
N ALA A 676 20.99 -15.25 4.68
CA ALA A 676 20.94 -13.92 5.28
C ALA A 676 20.69 -13.99 6.78
N VAL A 677 21.13 -12.97 7.50
CA VAL A 677 20.60 -12.68 8.84
C VAL A 677 19.47 -11.66 8.71
N GLU A 678 18.34 -12.00 9.29
CA GLU A 678 17.17 -11.13 9.32
C GLU A 678 16.82 -10.79 10.77
N LYS A 679 16.47 -9.51 11.01
CA LYS A 679 15.91 -9.02 12.28
C LYS A 679 14.40 -8.96 12.14
N ALA A 680 13.68 -9.66 13.00
CA ALA A 680 12.24 -9.54 13.14
C ALA A 680 11.91 -8.52 14.25
N ALA A 681 11.05 -7.57 13.93
CA ALA A 681 10.53 -6.59 14.87
C ALA A 681 9.04 -6.39 14.63
N GLY A 682 8.21 -6.70 15.63
CA GLY A 682 6.76 -6.69 15.49
C GLY A 682 6.23 -7.64 14.39
N GLY A 683 6.99 -8.70 14.05
CA GLY A 683 6.65 -9.69 13.00
C GLY A 683 7.19 -9.36 11.61
N GLY A 684 7.52 -8.12 11.30
CA GLY A 684 8.21 -7.73 10.07
C GLY A 684 9.68 -8.11 10.11
N LYS A 685 10.28 -8.46 8.95
CA LYS A 685 11.67 -8.93 8.86
C LYS A 685 12.49 -8.03 7.94
N SER A 686 13.68 -7.61 8.40
CA SER A 686 14.67 -6.87 7.62
C SER A 686 15.98 -7.61 7.54
N VAL A 687 16.65 -7.58 6.38
CA VAL A 687 17.95 -8.21 6.16
C VAL A 687 19.08 -7.32 6.68
N LEU A 688 19.93 -7.86 7.55
CA LEU A 688 21.11 -7.15 8.09
C LEU A 688 22.38 -7.46 7.30
N VAL A 689 22.59 -8.73 6.94
CA VAL A 689 23.75 -9.20 6.17
C VAL A 689 23.33 -10.41 5.34
N SER A 690 23.84 -10.53 4.11
CA SER A 690 23.54 -11.67 3.22
C SER A 690 24.68 -11.99 2.28
N ASP A 691 24.69 -13.26 1.79
CA ASP A 691 25.61 -13.73 0.75
C ASP A 691 24.94 -14.83 -0.11
N GLY A 692 25.64 -15.31 -1.14
CA GLY A 692 25.16 -16.36 -2.06
C GLY A 692 25.29 -17.80 -1.54
N THR A 693 25.46 -18.03 -0.23
CA THR A 693 25.59 -19.38 0.36
C THR A 693 24.30 -20.17 0.17
N ARG A 694 24.44 -21.42 -0.30
CA ARG A 694 23.37 -22.40 -0.50
C ARG A 694 23.53 -23.57 0.44
N ILE A 695 22.45 -24.27 0.76
CA ILE A 695 22.43 -25.43 1.67
C ILE A 695 22.05 -26.69 0.89
N ASP A 696 22.97 -27.70 0.95
CA ASP A 696 22.77 -28.99 0.31
C ASP A 696 21.86 -29.90 1.14
N ALA A 697 20.93 -30.59 0.52
CA ALA A 697 20.11 -31.57 1.19
C ALA A 697 20.91 -32.81 1.60
N GLY A 698 20.63 -33.33 2.78
CA GLY A 698 21.30 -34.52 3.33
C GLY A 698 22.69 -34.25 3.93
N ARG A 699 23.18 -33.01 3.87
CA ARG A 699 24.43 -32.60 4.52
C ARG A 699 24.14 -32.02 5.88
N THR A 700 24.86 -32.42 6.90
CA THR A 700 24.82 -31.79 8.22
C THR A 700 25.85 -30.66 8.28
N TYR A 701 25.41 -29.52 8.80
CA TYR A 701 26.22 -28.31 8.99
C TYR A 701 26.38 -28.01 10.47
N ASP A 702 27.57 -27.59 10.86
CA ASP A 702 27.83 -27.03 12.18
C ASP A 702 27.59 -25.54 12.14
N VAL A 703 26.54 -25.07 12.82
CA VAL A 703 26.14 -23.68 12.90
C VAL A 703 26.51 -23.10 14.24
N ARG A 704 27.24 -21.97 14.25
CA ARG A 704 27.62 -21.27 15.49
C ARG A 704 27.30 -19.79 15.37
N VAL A 705 26.63 -19.26 16.39
CA VAL A 705 26.30 -17.84 16.53
C VAL A 705 26.91 -17.31 17.82
N GLU A 706 27.74 -16.29 17.73
CA GLU A 706 28.36 -15.61 18.86
C GLU A 706 27.78 -14.22 19.05
N VAL A 707 27.04 -14.00 20.15
CA VAL A 707 26.45 -12.71 20.52
C VAL A 707 27.34 -12.04 21.58
N ARG A 708 27.83 -10.82 21.34
CA ARG A 708 28.66 -10.03 22.26
C ARG A 708 28.21 -8.57 22.24
N GLY A 709 27.49 -8.13 23.29
CA GLY A 709 26.84 -6.84 23.29
C GLY A 709 25.86 -6.73 22.13
N ARG A 710 26.14 -5.84 21.19
CA ARG A 710 25.36 -5.65 19.93
C ARG A 710 26.04 -6.28 18.70
N HIS A 711 27.25 -6.83 18.87
CA HIS A 711 28.00 -7.48 17.80
C HIS A 711 27.68 -8.99 17.74
N VAL A 712 27.42 -9.47 16.53
CA VAL A 712 27.15 -10.89 16.25
C VAL A 712 28.11 -11.40 15.19
N ALA A 713 28.78 -12.51 15.49
CA ALA A 713 29.61 -13.23 14.53
C ALA A 713 29.02 -14.62 14.26
N LEU A 714 29.01 -15.03 13.00
CA LEU A 714 28.37 -16.24 12.51
C LEU A 714 29.37 -17.16 11.82
N TYR A 715 29.28 -18.44 12.13
CA TYR A 715 30.21 -19.41 11.59
C TYR A 715 29.47 -20.66 11.09
N LEU A 716 29.80 -21.09 9.88
CA LEU A 716 29.30 -22.30 9.24
C LEU A 716 30.46 -23.28 9.01
N ASP A 717 30.33 -24.50 9.54
CA ASP A 717 31.37 -25.53 9.48
C ASP A 717 32.74 -25.03 10.00
N GLY A 718 32.73 -24.28 11.09
CA GLY A 718 33.91 -23.69 11.73
C GLY A 718 34.54 -22.49 11.00
N ARG A 719 34.04 -22.09 9.82
CA ARG A 719 34.50 -20.92 9.07
C ARG A 719 33.58 -19.75 9.35
N LYS A 720 34.18 -18.59 9.55
CA LYS A 720 33.41 -17.33 9.67
C LYS A 720 32.65 -17.09 8.38
N TRP A 721 31.31 -17.06 8.48
CA TRP A 721 30.41 -16.73 7.36
C TRP A 721 30.21 -15.24 7.24
N GLY A 722 29.99 -14.55 8.37
CA GLY A 722 29.76 -13.12 8.40
C GLY A 722 29.73 -12.57 9.82
N GLU A 723 29.60 -11.28 9.93
CA GLU A 723 29.40 -10.56 11.19
C GLU A 723 28.62 -9.27 10.94
N PHE A 724 27.94 -8.79 11.95
CA PHE A 724 27.30 -7.47 11.94
C PHE A 724 27.30 -6.90 13.36
N THR A 725 27.19 -5.60 13.46
CA THR A 725 26.79 -4.91 14.69
C THR A 725 25.42 -4.32 14.47
N ASP A 726 24.48 -4.59 15.37
CA ASP A 726 23.16 -3.96 15.30
C ASP A 726 23.25 -2.52 15.83
N ASP A 727 23.91 -1.65 15.06
CA ASP A 727 24.05 -0.22 15.34
C ASP A 727 22.83 0.59 14.92
N ALA A 728 21.91 -0.02 14.18
CA ALA A 728 20.64 0.57 13.82
C ALA A 728 19.76 0.71 15.06
N VAL A 729 19.98 1.77 15.80
CA VAL A 729 19.05 2.22 16.82
C VAL A 729 17.88 2.78 16.05
N ALA A 730 16.74 2.11 16.13
CA ALA A 730 15.47 2.70 15.72
C ALA A 730 15.25 3.93 16.60
N GLU A 731 15.80 5.08 16.19
CA GLU A 731 15.60 6.33 16.93
C GLU A 731 14.10 6.68 16.90
N PRO A 732 13.40 6.51 18.01
CA PRO A 732 11.94 6.64 18.01
C PRO A 732 11.48 8.11 18.00
N PHE A 733 12.40 9.06 18.15
CA PHE A 733 12.13 10.48 18.18
C PHE A 733 12.73 11.16 16.96
N ARG A 734 11.89 11.52 15.98
CA ARG A 734 12.32 12.12 14.70
C ARG A 734 11.67 13.49 14.51
N GLN A 735 12.35 14.36 13.77
CA GLN A 735 11.83 15.69 13.49
C GLN A 735 12.30 16.23 12.12
N VAL A 736 11.51 17.13 11.56
CA VAL A 736 11.91 18.01 10.46
C VAL A 736 11.23 19.36 10.63
N VAL A 737 11.89 20.42 10.19
CA VAL A 737 11.33 21.78 10.20
C VAL A 737 11.27 22.32 8.80
N THR A 738 10.12 22.84 8.42
CA THR A 738 9.91 23.49 7.12
C THR A 738 9.38 24.90 7.32
N ARG A 739 9.49 25.75 6.29
CA ARG A 739 8.91 27.09 6.27
C ARG A 739 7.84 27.17 5.20
N ASP A 740 6.68 27.65 5.61
CA ASP A 740 5.56 28.01 4.74
C ASP A 740 5.68 29.52 4.43
N LEU A 741 6.02 29.85 3.19
CA LEU A 741 6.22 31.24 2.76
C LEU A 741 4.92 32.02 2.62
N ALA A 742 3.80 31.33 2.33
CA ALA A 742 2.50 31.98 2.19
C ALA A 742 1.99 32.49 3.53
N THR A 743 2.26 31.79 4.62
CA THR A 743 1.84 32.18 5.99
C THR A 743 2.97 32.83 6.81
N GLY A 744 4.23 32.64 6.40
CA GLY A 744 5.42 33.05 7.15
C GLY A 744 5.69 32.18 8.38
N GLU A 745 5.06 30.99 8.48
CA GLU A 745 5.16 30.11 9.63
C GLU A 745 6.30 29.11 9.48
N LEU A 746 6.95 28.79 10.61
CA LEU A 746 7.74 27.59 10.77
C LEU A 746 6.79 26.42 11.08
N VAL A 747 6.96 25.32 10.39
CA VAL A 747 6.22 24.07 10.65
C VAL A 747 7.20 23.07 11.25
N VAL A 748 7.13 22.89 12.58
CA VAL A 748 7.96 21.92 13.31
C VAL A 748 7.15 20.63 13.40
N LYS A 749 7.66 19.58 12.76
CA LYS A 749 7.04 18.26 12.69
C LYS A 749 7.85 17.32 13.55
N VAL A 750 7.22 16.70 14.54
CA VAL A 750 7.86 15.79 15.48
C VAL A 750 7.07 14.49 15.58
N VAL A 751 7.80 13.40 15.49
CA VAL A 751 7.28 12.04 15.71
C VAL A 751 7.91 11.49 16.97
N ASN A 752 7.09 11.08 17.93
CA ASN A 752 7.47 10.38 19.13
C ASN A 752 6.86 8.97 19.08
N ALA A 753 7.62 7.99 18.60
CA ALA A 753 7.19 6.60 18.46
C ALA A 753 7.56 5.73 19.68
N GLN A 754 7.63 6.31 20.88
CA GLN A 754 7.92 5.61 22.16
C GLN A 754 6.72 5.70 23.11
N ASP A 755 6.68 4.78 24.06
CA ASP A 755 5.60 4.71 25.05
C ASP A 755 5.69 5.79 26.15
N ASP A 756 6.79 6.54 26.17
CA ASP A 756 7.00 7.64 27.11
C ASP A 756 6.81 9.01 26.43
N ALA A 757 6.34 9.97 27.20
CA ALA A 757 6.25 11.34 26.74
C ALA A 757 7.64 11.98 26.65
N ALA A 758 7.94 12.66 25.54
CA ALA A 758 9.24 13.28 25.30
C ALA A 758 9.24 14.78 25.68
N ARG A 759 9.80 15.11 26.81
CA ARG A 759 9.95 16.51 27.25
C ARG A 759 11.10 17.17 26.51
N THR A 760 10.79 18.05 25.55
CA THR A 760 11.75 18.57 24.58
C THR A 760 11.94 20.08 24.71
N ARG A 761 13.19 20.53 24.79
CA ARG A 761 13.55 21.94 24.61
C ARG A 761 13.61 22.26 23.11
N ILE A 762 12.96 23.34 22.70
CA ILE A 762 12.95 23.81 21.31
C ILE A 762 13.56 25.22 21.27
N ASP A 763 14.70 25.34 20.59
CA ASP A 763 15.43 26.60 20.39
C ASP A 763 15.26 27.06 18.93
N LEU A 764 14.47 28.12 18.72
CA LEU A 764 14.14 28.65 17.38
C LEU A 764 15.15 29.66 16.84
N GLY A 765 15.95 30.26 17.74
CA GLY A 765 16.94 31.27 17.36
C GLY A 765 16.38 32.62 16.84
N VAL A 766 15.08 32.77 16.74
CA VAL A 766 14.38 33.99 16.27
C VAL A 766 13.19 34.34 17.14
N PRO A 767 12.79 35.64 17.21
CA PRO A 767 11.56 36.05 17.89
C PRO A 767 10.33 35.44 17.18
N VAL A 768 9.37 34.95 17.98
CA VAL A 768 8.12 34.37 17.50
C VAL A 768 6.88 34.92 18.21
N ALA A 769 5.70 34.62 17.71
CA ALA A 769 4.44 34.86 18.42
C ALA A 769 4.45 34.11 19.74
N SER A 770 3.65 34.56 20.73
CA SER A 770 3.59 33.93 22.05
C SER A 770 2.76 32.64 22.10
N THR A 771 2.05 32.35 21.02
CA THR A 771 1.24 31.14 20.86
C THR A 771 1.45 30.54 19.47
N ALA A 772 1.34 29.22 19.38
CA ALA A 772 1.36 28.43 18.16
C ALA A 772 0.17 27.45 18.13
N ARG A 773 -0.22 27.02 16.94
CA ARG A 773 -1.17 25.94 16.77
C ARG A 773 -0.42 24.61 16.76
N ALA A 774 -0.77 23.72 17.67
CA ALA A 774 -0.37 22.33 17.67
C ALA A 774 -1.48 21.47 17.06
N THR A 775 -1.13 20.58 16.14
CA THR A 775 -2.01 19.50 15.66
C THR A 775 -1.36 18.17 15.99
N VAL A 776 -2.07 17.32 16.71
CA VAL A 776 -1.54 16.06 17.27
C VAL A 776 -2.39 14.88 16.83
N LEU A 777 -1.73 13.84 16.32
CA LEU A 777 -2.24 12.47 16.25
C LEU A 777 -1.62 11.70 17.40
N GLN A 778 -2.43 10.99 18.17
CA GLN A 778 -1.98 10.19 19.31
C GLN A 778 -2.92 9.00 19.50
N GLY A 779 -2.37 7.84 19.84
CA GLY A 779 -3.10 6.63 20.16
C GLY A 779 -2.21 5.57 20.80
N ARG A 780 -2.75 4.36 20.94
CA ARG A 780 -1.94 3.18 21.28
C ARG A 780 -1.31 2.61 20.02
N PRO A 781 -0.15 1.94 20.11
CA PRO A 781 0.51 1.35 18.94
C PRO A 781 -0.38 0.41 18.12
N ASP A 782 -1.27 -0.34 18.78
CA ASP A 782 -2.18 -1.33 18.19
C ASP A 782 -3.54 -0.75 17.73
N ASP A 783 -3.79 0.55 17.91
CA ASP A 783 -5.03 1.18 17.47
C ASP A 783 -5.17 1.13 15.93
N VAL A 784 -6.37 0.76 15.48
CA VAL A 784 -6.75 0.69 14.06
C VAL A 784 -8.03 1.51 13.84
N ASN A 785 -8.03 2.33 12.79
CA ASN A 785 -9.25 3.00 12.34
C ASN A 785 -10.11 2.03 11.54
N THR A 786 -11.40 1.94 11.87
CA THR A 786 -12.40 1.10 11.20
C THR A 786 -13.61 1.96 10.80
N GLU A 787 -14.58 1.38 10.10
CA GLU A 787 -15.87 2.03 9.84
C GLU A 787 -16.52 2.59 11.12
N PHE A 788 -16.52 1.80 12.19
CA PHE A 788 -17.28 2.09 13.42
C PHE A 788 -16.49 2.86 14.46
N THR A 789 -15.17 2.71 14.46
CA THR A 789 -14.27 3.34 15.44
C THR A 789 -13.05 3.92 14.73
N GLN A 790 -12.78 5.19 15.01
CA GLN A 790 -11.62 5.88 14.46
C GLN A 790 -10.89 6.57 15.61
N PRO A 791 -10.10 5.80 16.39
CA PRO A 791 -9.36 6.34 17.53
C PRO A 791 -8.29 7.33 17.10
N ILE A 792 -7.68 7.13 15.93
CA ILE A 792 -6.62 7.98 15.41
C ILE A 792 -7.24 9.09 14.55
N ARG A 793 -7.30 10.27 15.16
CA ARG A 793 -7.81 11.51 14.52
C ARG A 793 -7.00 12.71 14.99
N PRO A 794 -6.78 13.72 14.11
CA PRO A 794 -6.05 14.92 14.50
C PRO A 794 -6.83 15.74 15.54
N ARG A 795 -6.12 16.19 16.57
CA ARG A 795 -6.62 17.13 17.58
C ARG A 795 -5.78 18.41 17.47
N SER A 796 -6.42 19.57 17.53
CA SER A 796 -5.73 20.85 17.48
C SER A 796 -5.90 21.62 18.78
N GLU A 797 -4.81 22.22 19.26
CA GLU A 797 -4.77 23.06 20.44
C GLU A 797 -3.85 24.26 20.27
N GLN A 798 -3.98 25.24 21.15
CA GLN A 798 -3.07 26.38 21.23
C GLN A 798 -2.02 26.13 22.31
N VAL A 799 -0.74 26.25 21.94
CA VAL A 799 0.39 26.08 22.85
C VAL A 799 1.16 27.40 23.01
N ARG A 800 1.71 27.63 24.20
CA ARG A 800 2.60 28.79 24.44
C ARG A 800 3.98 28.49 23.89
N VAL A 801 4.52 29.43 23.14
CA VAL A 801 5.84 29.35 22.54
C VAL A 801 6.65 30.63 22.79
N ALA A 802 7.96 30.51 22.67
CA ALA A 802 8.93 31.60 22.74
C ALA A 802 10.12 31.29 21.82
N SER A 803 11.11 32.15 21.70
CA SER A 803 12.35 31.87 20.96
C SER A 803 13.09 30.64 21.48
N SER A 804 12.90 30.31 22.75
CA SER A 804 13.29 29.06 23.39
C SER A 804 12.18 28.67 24.35
N PHE A 805 11.67 27.45 24.26
CA PHE A 805 10.60 26.95 25.11
C PHE A 805 10.70 25.43 25.27
N THR A 806 9.98 24.89 26.29
CA THR A 806 9.85 23.45 26.47
C THR A 806 8.44 23.02 26.06
N HIS A 807 8.36 21.94 25.28
CA HIS A 807 7.12 21.27 24.92
C HIS A 807 7.24 19.77 25.26
N THR A 808 6.16 19.18 25.71
CA THR A 808 6.10 17.74 25.97
C THR A 808 5.31 17.07 24.85
N PHE A 809 6.00 16.29 24.02
CA PHE A 809 5.36 15.49 22.97
C PHE A 809 4.77 14.23 23.62
N PRO A 810 3.47 13.95 23.40
CA PRO A 810 2.83 12.77 23.98
C PRO A 810 3.50 11.45 23.54
N PRO A 811 3.33 10.36 24.31
CA PRO A 811 3.73 9.04 23.85
C PRO A 811 2.95 8.64 22.58
N ASN A 812 3.58 7.90 21.71
CA ASN A 812 3.00 7.40 20.46
C ASN A 812 2.21 8.49 19.73
N SER A 813 2.94 9.52 19.24
CA SER A 813 2.31 10.70 18.64
C SER A 813 3.08 11.29 17.45
N VAL A 814 2.31 11.95 16.58
CA VAL A 814 2.81 12.85 15.54
C VAL A 814 2.28 14.24 15.84
N THR A 815 3.18 15.22 16.01
CA THR A 815 2.83 16.59 16.37
C THR A 815 3.35 17.59 15.35
N PHE A 816 2.47 18.47 14.86
CA PHE A 816 2.80 19.57 13.98
C PHE A 816 2.60 20.89 14.72
N LEU A 817 3.68 21.67 14.93
CA LEU A 817 3.62 23.01 15.51
C LEU A 817 3.77 24.05 14.40
N ARG A 818 2.76 24.87 14.18
CA ARG A 818 2.80 26.01 13.26
C ARG A 818 3.08 27.28 14.06
N ILE A 819 4.28 27.82 13.91
CA ILE A 819 4.85 28.90 14.71
C ILE A 819 5.10 30.12 13.82
N ARG A 820 4.43 31.24 14.07
CA ARG A 820 4.63 32.48 13.31
C ARG A 820 5.89 33.20 13.78
N SER A 821 6.85 33.42 12.89
CA SER A 821 7.99 34.30 13.13
C SER A 821 7.52 35.77 13.27
N ARG A 822 8.12 36.51 14.20
CA ARG A 822 7.98 37.95 14.25
C ARG A 822 9.10 38.58 13.41
N SER A 823 8.72 39.43 12.46
CA SER A 823 9.68 40.27 11.71
C SER A 823 10.46 41.18 12.62
#